data_482bb5b25680afda5d84ecb8e24298fb
#
_entry.id   482bb5b25680afda5d84ecb8e24298fb
#
_cell.length_a   1.000
_cell.length_b   1.000
_cell.length_c   1.000
_cell.angle_alpha   90.00
_cell.angle_beta   90.00
_cell.angle_gamma   90.00
#
_symmetry.space_group_name_H-M   'P 1'
#
loop_
_entity.id
_entity.type
_entity.pdbx_description
1 polymer ?
#
loop_
_entity_poly.entity_id
_entity_poly.type
_entity_poly.pdbx_seq_one_letter_code
_entity_poly.pdbx_strand_id
1 'polypeptide(L)'
;MKKRILLVGVLAAGLTSVYGQRWEPARQRTSEIRKNVEIKQAYNVDLTSLRNLLKDAVETGKGAKPVIISLPTAEGKIEKFAVYSDPVMEKSMADRYQLGSYVGAGIDDPSKYVRFSTSPTDMQSMIIKDGVFQFIEPISVDKKTYGVFYKTKKTESDHGFECTTEEKSLGDIKALEANGKKNLSNVGITSRPASTRYRTYRLALAVTGEYTKRFDPNGGTANTVAQMNATMSRVNGIYEKDFGIKLIIQDLPAIIYTDPATDFYTEPAVQGDPSLNLQLQRTLTNVVGNANYDMGHVFHAAGGNGNAGSIASTCVDPATTDDLAKGSAFTQHADPLGDLFDIDYAAHEMGHQLGGNHTFSHKSEGSEVNIEPGGGTTIMAYAGITGDNVQMTTDAYFHYSSINQILNSLDDKPACGTSENITTNTAPVISPLTAYSIPKGTAYYLEAAAVDTDPVKYTWEQYDSVDGLNSISGDTGWGYNSQGALTRSYFGTASGRRYFPSLPLVMDGILTNKTAPGSTTNPSWETVSYVPRTLHYAVTVRDENAVRPMLSSSETTVTVGNDGPFKFAGLTSSSVLYNNSSNTIQWDVANTAAAPYNVAAVKIDYTSDNGTTWTDLVASTPNTGSYAVQMPANLSGSIKLRISAIGNIFYAISPAVTIGTAPVSTSAAPTGVAAIGAEISKTTARIAWNSVPGATYAVNYRKAGTANWSNTTSTTNSVMLNALEDETNYEVQVAAVVNTVQGTFSNNYTFKTKGLQTGLDYCLMTTGGNSFANTALNSGLARLNVANLTYLDGAYRNIFRTYLDFSEDASKLINLTKGTQYTLSYINVGNEIGAANYPDKLEVWIDYNRNGVFETSEKIGSKSGVPNDNALHSGTITFTVPASAYAGDKQLRMRVASTSFVTASGPCGSPSYTEGGEVYSYGSYKDFPVRITSGLAVNEVNNTKSELSIYPNPADTYIEVKNIKGKADYKIYSADGRLAQEGKLDGQRINVAALVKGVYVISVTSETDTFSTKLIKK
;
A
#
# COMPACT_ATOMS: atom_id res chain seq x y z
N MET A 1 57.19 -8.63 -38.97
CA MET A 1 57.47 -8.13 -40.32
C MET A 1 56.24 -8.11 -41.17
N LYS A 2 56.07 -7.05 -41.93
CA LYS A 2 55.03 -6.69 -42.92
C LYS A 2 53.75 -6.11 -42.35
N LYS A 3 53.78 -4.77 -42.26
CA LYS A 3 52.65 -3.84 -42.30
C LYS A 3 51.91 -4.03 -43.62
N ARG A 4 50.56 -4.08 -43.53
CA ARG A 4 49.66 -3.75 -44.64
C ARG A 4 48.80 -2.56 -44.24
N ILE A 5 49.12 -1.45 -44.89
CA ILE A 5 48.35 -0.21 -44.92
C ILE A 5 47.15 -0.48 -45.80
N LEU A 6 45.91 -0.34 -45.27
CA LEU A 6 44.68 -0.34 -46.07
C LEU A 6 44.25 1.11 -46.21
N LEU A 7 44.26 1.57 -47.43
CA LEU A 7 43.81 2.88 -47.90
C LEU A 7 42.30 2.93 -47.75
N VAL A 8 41.77 3.82 -46.89
CA VAL A 8 40.32 4.13 -46.81
C VAL A 8 40.07 5.22 -47.82
N GLY A 9 39.39 4.86 -48.89
CA GLY A 9 38.90 5.82 -49.89
C GLY A 9 37.72 6.58 -49.31
N VAL A 10 37.89 7.90 -49.19
CA VAL A 10 36.78 8.82 -48.88
C VAL A 10 35.89 8.91 -50.13
N LEU A 11 34.75 8.23 -50.11
CA LEU A 11 33.67 8.53 -51.04
C LEU A 11 32.95 9.77 -50.52
N ALA A 12 33.22 10.90 -51.14
CA ALA A 12 32.40 12.09 -51.01
C ALA A 12 31.02 11.80 -51.67
N ALA A 13 30.09 11.27 -50.93
CA ALA A 13 28.69 11.26 -51.30
C ALA A 13 28.16 12.70 -51.20
N GLY A 14 27.80 13.25 -52.32
CA GLY A 14 27.21 14.59 -52.43
C GLY A 14 26.07 14.78 -51.47
N LEU A 15 26.20 15.79 -50.63
CA LEU A 15 25.09 16.39 -49.88
C LEU A 15 24.12 17.00 -50.88
N THR A 16 23.14 16.18 -51.31
CA THR A 16 21.83 16.74 -51.73
C THR A 16 21.23 17.35 -50.48
N SER A 17 21.23 18.68 -50.38
CA SER A 17 20.46 19.44 -49.40
C SER A 17 18.99 19.13 -49.65
N VAL A 18 18.50 18.08 -48.99
CA VAL A 18 17.07 17.93 -48.79
C VAL A 18 16.66 19.16 -47.99
N TYR A 19 15.82 20.00 -48.58
CA TYR A 19 15.13 21.08 -47.88
C TYR A 19 14.22 20.44 -46.85
N GLY A 20 14.84 20.01 -45.73
CA GLY A 20 14.14 19.44 -44.60
C GLY A 20 13.76 20.54 -43.63
N GLN A 21 12.68 20.35 -42.94
CA GLN A 21 12.24 21.09 -41.79
C GLN A 21 13.44 21.42 -40.87
N ARG A 22 13.61 22.70 -40.55
CA ARG A 22 14.74 23.17 -39.73
C ARG A 22 14.22 23.78 -38.43
N TRP A 23 14.71 23.25 -37.31
CA TRP A 23 14.50 23.80 -35.96
C TRP A 23 15.70 24.69 -35.61
N GLU A 24 15.47 25.99 -35.44
CA GLU A 24 16.52 26.93 -35.07
C GLU A 24 16.41 27.27 -33.59
N PRO A 25 17.47 27.11 -32.78
CA PRO A 25 17.44 27.43 -31.36
C PRO A 25 17.00 28.86 -31.12
N ALA A 26 16.03 29.08 -30.22
CA ALA A 26 15.52 30.38 -29.80
C ALA A 26 16.03 30.70 -28.37
N ARG A 27 16.09 32.01 -28.05
CA ARG A 27 16.56 32.46 -26.72
C ARG A 27 15.45 32.51 -25.67
N GLN A 28 14.20 32.57 -26.08
CA GLN A 28 13.05 32.64 -25.16
C GLN A 28 12.98 31.38 -24.28
N ARG A 29 12.80 31.55 -22.98
CA ARG A 29 12.70 30.46 -22.00
C ARG A 29 11.45 30.56 -21.15
N THR A 30 10.58 31.53 -21.43
CA THR A 30 9.30 31.71 -20.75
C THR A 30 8.17 31.70 -21.77
N SER A 31 7.04 31.12 -21.39
CA SER A 31 5.85 31.12 -22.23
C SER A 31 5.02 32.40 -21.97
N GLU A 32 4.60 33.04 -23.04
CA GLU A 32 3.62 34.18 -23.03
C GLU A 32 2.19 33.64 -23.07
N ILE A 33 2.00 32.40 -23.51
CA ILE A 33 0.69 31.79 -23.75
C ILE A 33 0.24 30.97 -22.52
N ARG A 34 1.12 30.15 -22.00
CA ARG A 34 0.85 29.30 -20.82
C ARG A 34 1.67 29.74 -19.63
N LYS A 35 1.01 29.94 -18.50
CA LYS A 35 1.66 30.09 -17.20
C LYS A 35 2.04 28.70 -16.69
N ASN A 36 3.01 28.61 -15.81
CA ASN A 36 3.39 27.37 -15.09
C ASN A 36 4.02 26.25 -15.93
N VAL A 37 4.60 26.54 -17.11
CA VAL A 37 5.39 25.57 -17.88
C VAL A 37 6.88 25.87 -17.75
N GLU A 38 7.67 24.86 -17.45
CA GLU A 38 9.14 24.95 -17.38
C GLU A 38 9.75 24.62 -18.74
N ILE A 39 10.09 25.64 -19.53
CA ILE A 39 10.66 25.47 -20.87
C ILE A 39 12.08 24.92 -20.76
N LYS A 40 12.30 23.70 -21.23
CA LYS A 40 13.62 23.05 -21.28
C LYS A 40 14.43 23.52 -22.48
N GLN A 41 13.78 23.60 -23.66
CA GLN A 41 14.38 24.06 -24.90
C GLN A 41 13.40 24.97 -25.63
N ALA A 42 13.91 25.86 -26.47
CA ALA A 42 13.07 26.69 -27.32
C ALA A 42 13.65 26.78 -28.74
N TYR A 43 12.76 26.75 -29.72
CA TYR A 43 13.11 26.75 -31.15
C TYR A 43 12.14 27.59 -31.96
N ASN A 44 12.65 28.13 -33.08
CA ASN A 44 11.82 28.59 -34.15
C ASN A 44 11.74 27.54 -35.24
N VAL A 45 10.58 27.41 -35.91
CA VAL A 45 10.40 26.44 -36.99
C VAL A 45 9.71 27.09 -38.18
N ASP A 46 10.11 26.70 -39.39
CA ASP A 46 9.33 27.00 -40.58
C ASP A 46 8.15 26.04 -40.69
N LEU A 47 7.02 26.48 -40.15
CA LEU A 47 5.77 25.72 -40.15
C LEU A 47 5.27 25.43 -41.59
N THR A 48 5.55 26.29 -42.53
CA THR A 48 5.16 26.11 -43.96
C THR A 48 5.90 24.91 -44.55
N SER A 49 7.19 24.82 -44.33
CA SER A 49 8.00 23.69 -44.77
C SER A 49 7.57 22.39 -44.10
N LEU A 50 7.29 22.38 -42.79
CA LEU A 50 6.75 21.21 -42.09
C LEU A 50 5.41 20.76 -42.70
N ARG A 51 4.46 21.67 -42.87
CA ARG A 51 3.14 21.37 -43.43
C ARG A 51 3.24 20.86 -44.88
N ASN A 52 4.17 21.38 -45.66
CA ASN A 52 4.39 20.89 -47.03
C ASN A 52 4.92 19.44 -47.04
N LEU A 53 5.84 19.09 -46.16
CA LEU A 53 6.27 17.70 -45.97
C LEU A 53 5.11 16.77 -45.59
N LEU A 54 4.26 17.23 -44.67
CA LEU A 54 3.13 16.47 -44.16
C LEU A 54 1.96 16.29 -45.15
N LYS A 55 1.92 17.04 -46.27
CA LYS A 55 0.94 16.83 -47.34
C LYS A 55 1.01 15.44 -47.96
N ASP A 56 2.20 14.79 -47.90
CA ASP A 56 2.42 13.46 -48.46
C ASP A 56 2.12 12.37 -47.42
N ALA A 57 1.78 12.72 -46.18
CA ALA A 57 1.41 11.77 -45.15
C ALA A 57 0.03 11.19 -45.46
N VAL A 58 -0.01 9.89 -45.60
CA VAL A 58 -1.27 9.14 -45.82
C VAL A 58 -1.78 8.59 -44.50
N GLU A 59 -3.07 8.27 -44.45
CA GLU A 59 -3.64 7.62 -43.27
C GLU A 59 -2.99 6.24 -43.06
N THR A 60 -2.96 5.85 -41.81
CA THR A 60 -2.47 4.54 -41.36
C THR A 60 -3.26 3.42 -42.02
N GLY A 61 -2.59 2.42 -42.58
CA GLY A 61 -3.23 1.32 -43.22
C GLY A 61 -2.29 0.46 -44.05
N LYS A 62 -2.85 -0.56 -44.72
CA LYS A 62 -2.06 -1.52 -45.47
C LYS A 62 -1.31 -0.85 -46.64
N GLY A 63 0.01 -0.91 -46.56
CA GLY A 63 0.89 -0.37 -47.61
C GLY A 63 1.19 1.14 -47.49
N ALA A 64 0.68 1.82 -46.46
CA ALA A 64 1.02 3.21 -46.16
C ALA A 64 2.51 3.37 -45.87
N LYS A 65 3.13 4.39 -46.43
CA LYS A 65 4.52 4.76 -46.14
C LYS A 65 4.53 6.00 -45.25
N PRO A 66 5.33 6.03 -44.19
CA PRO A 66 5.45 7.21 -43.33
C PRO A 66 6.18 8.33 -44.03
N VAL A 67 5.84 9.55 -43.64
CA VAL A 67 6.66 10.73 -43.88
C VAL A 67 7.68 10.87 -42.73
N ILE A 68 8.90 11.24 -43.07
CA ILE A 68 9.94 11.44 -42.05
C ILE A 68 10.04 12.90 -41.73
N ILE A 69 9.84 13.22 -40.44
CA ILE A 69 10.01 14.59 -39.91
C ILE A 69 11.06 14.61 -38.80
N SER A 70 11.51 15.81 -38.42
CA SER A 70 12.41 16.00 -37.29
C SER A 70 11.71 16.80 -36.18
N LEU A 71 11.79 16.35 -34.93
CA LEU A 71 11.23 17.05 -33.78
C LEU A 71 12.29 17.22 -32.69
N PRO A 72 12.30 18.38 -32.00
CA PRO A 72 13.17 18.61 -30.86
C PRO A 72 12.63 17.87 -29.62
N THR A 73 13.55 17.43 -28.76
CA THR A 73 13.23 16.81 -27.49
C THR A 73 13.68 17.69 -26.33
N ALA A 74 13.16 17.42 -25.13
CA ALA A 74 13.49 18.18 -23.93
C ALA A 74 14.98 18.01 -23.53
N GLU A 75 15.62 16.92 -23.97
CA GLU A 75 17.05 16.66 -23.82
C GLU A 75 17.93 17.52 -24.76
N GLY A 76 17.32 18.34 -25.63
CA GLY A 76 18.02 19.23 -26.56
C GLY A 76 18.49 18.55 -27.84
N LYS A 77 18.00 17.37 -28.15
CA LYS A 77 18.27 16.66 -29.41
C LYS A 77 17.17 16.96 -30.43
N ILE A 78 17.51 16.90 -31.69
CA ILE A 78 16.55 16.89 -32.79
C ILE A 78 16.54 15.48 -33.35
N GLU A 79 15.44 14.77 -33.20
CA GLU A 79 15.29 13.36 -33.54
C GLU A 79 14.31 13.16 -34.70
N LYS A 80 14.50 12.08 -35.46
CA LYS A 80 13.65 11.74 -36.61
C LYS A 80 12.49 10.85 -36.17
N PHE A 81 11.31 11.16 -36.71
CA PHE A 81 10.07 10.40 -36.53
C PHE A 81 9.49 9.99 -37.87
N ALA A 82 9.02 8.75 -37.92
CA ALA A 82 8.22 8.21 -39.02
C ALA A 82 6.74 8.46 -38.69
N VAL A 83 6.06 9.32 -39.44
CA VAL A 83 4.71 9.77 -39.12
C VAL A 83 3.71 9.50 -40.23
N TYR A 84 2.46 9.25 -39.84
CA TYR A 84 1.31 9.04 -40.71
C TYR A 84 0.24 10.10 -40.41
N SER A 85 -0.62 10.37 -41.38
CA SER A 85 -1.85 11.13 -41.12
C SER A 85 -2.80 10.30 -40.27
N ASP A 86 -3.40 10.94 -39.26
CA ASP A 86 -4.37 10.32 -38.38
C ASP A 86 -5.45 11.33 -37.97
N PRO A 87 -6.40 11.61 -38.88
CA PRO A 87 -7.43 12.64 -38.71
C PRO A 87 -8.28 12.37 -37.48
N VAL A 88 -8.58 13.45 -36.72
CA VAL A 88 -9.48 13.41 -35.55
C VAL A 88 -10.78 14.19 -35.79
N MET A 89 -11.01 14.65 -37.02
CA MET A 89 -12.23 15.33 -37.44
C MET A 89 -12.58 14.95 -38.86
N GLU A 90 -13.81 15.22 -39.25
CA GLU A 90 -14.26 15.04 -40.63
C GLU A 90 -13.43 15.84 -41.62
N LYS A 91 -13.20 15.22 -42.78
CA LYS A 91 -12.36 15.79 -43.83
C LYS A 91 -12.84 17.16 -44.30
N SER A 92 -14.13 17.42 -44.40
CA SER A 92 -14.74 18.71 -44.78
C SER A 92 -14.33 19.83 -43.82
N MET A 93 -14.31 19.53 -42.50
CA MET A 93 -13.89 20.47 -41.46
C MET A 93 -12.38 20.65 -41.48
N ALA A 94 -11.61 19.57 -41.57
CA ALA A 94 -10.15 19.61 -41.63
C ALA A 94 -9.65 20.43 -42.84
N ASP A 95 -10.25 20.18 -44.03
CA ASP A 95 -9.90 20.93 -45.25
C ASP A 95 -10.25 22.42 -45.15
N ARG A 96 -11.45 22.75 -44.61
CA ARG A 96 -11.90 24.17 -44.42
C ARG A 96 -10.94 24.96 -43.59
N TYR A 97 -10.44 24.40 -42.50
CA TYR A 97 -9.51 25.05 -41.58
C TYR A 97 -8.03 24.68 -41.82
N GLN A 98 -7.75 23.86 -42.84
CA GLN A 98 -6.41 23.40 -43.22
C GLN A 98 -5.67 22.75 -42.05
N LEU A 99 -6.35 21.87 -41.31
CA LEU A 99 -5.84 21.18 -40.13
C LEU A 99 -5.31 19.81 -40.49
N GLY A 100 -4.29 19.37 -39.76
CA GLY A 100 -3.80 18.02 -39.79
C GLY A 100 -3.61 17.45 -38.39
N SER A 101 -3.77 16.14 -38.26
CA SER A 101 -3.42 15.38 -37.08
C SER A 101 -2.61 14.16 -37.49
N TYR A 102 -1.59 13.80 -36.71
CA TYR A 102 -0.58 12.84 -37.11
C TYR A 102 -0.17 11.94 -35.94
N VAL A 103 0.21 10.72 -36.26
CA VAL A 103 0.74 9.72 -35.35
C VAL A 103 2.05 9.16 -35.86
N GLY A 104 2.97 8.79 -34.98
CA GLY A 104 4.20 8.15 -35.40
C GLY A 104 5.09 7.65 -34.29
N ALA A 105 6.21 7.08 -34.69
CA ALA A 105 7.24 6.59 -33.78
C ALA A 105 8.60 7.16 -34.12
N GLY A 106 9.50 7.23 -33.14
CA GLY A 106 10.88 7.65 -33.34
C GLY A 106 11.66 6.68 -34.22
N ILE A 107 12.46 7.21 -35.13
CA ILE A 107 13.42 6.41 -35.93
C ILE A 107 14.71 6.25 -35.14
N ASP A 108 15.17 7.33 -34.54
CA ASP A 108 16.39 7.35 -33.74
C ASP A 108 16.20 6.64 -32.38
N ASP A 109 14.95 6.65 -31.88
CA ASP A 109 14.54 5.96 -30.66
C ASP A 109 13.12 5.41 -30.85
N PRO A 110 12.96 4.13 -31.26
CA PRO A 110 11.67 3.52 -31.54
C PRO A 110 10.71 3.44 -30.32
N SER A 111 11.23 3.62 -29.09
CA SER A 111 10.40 3.66 -27.89
C SER A 111 9.66 4.99 -27.72
N LYS A 112 9.90 6.00 -28.55
CA LYS A 112 9.20 7.28 -28.55
C LYS A 112 7.98 7.22 -29.47
N TYR A 113 6.81 7.39 -28.89
CA TYR A 113 5.55 7.58 -29.58
C TYR A 113 5.26 9.06 -29.70
N VAL A 114 4.73 9.54 -30.84
CA VAL A 114 4.37 10.94 -31.04
C VAL A 114 2.95 11.08 -31.58
N ARG A 115 2.22 12.03 -31.01
CA ARG A 115 0.99 12.61 -31.55
C ARG A 115 1.18 14.11 -31.71
N PHE A 116 0.73 14.64 -32.84
CA PHE A 116 0.76 16.08 -33.02
C PHE A 116 -0.32 16.55 -33.99
N SER A 117 -0.69 17.78 -33.84
CA SER A 117 -1.60 18.49 -34.71
C SER A 117 -0.90 19.66 -35.39
N THR A 118 -1.40 20.07 -36.59
CA THR A 118 -0.95 21.27 -37.28
C THR A 118 -2.16 22.08 -37.72
N SER A 119 -1.98 23.42 -37.67
CA SER A 119 -2.87 24.41 -38.28
C SER A 119 -2.07 25.33 -39.20
N PRO A 120 -2.71 26.29 -39.89
CA PRO A 120 -1.98 27.30 -40.62
C PRO A 120 -1.02 28.13 -39.79
N THR A 121 -1.26 28.24 -38.46
CA THR A 121 -0.58 29.16 -37.56
C THR A 121 0.27 28.48 -36.50
N ASP A 122 0.04 27.20 -36.20
CA ASP A 122 0.76 26.49 -35.14
C ASP A 122 0.85 24.96 -35.33
N MET A 123 1.62 24.35 -34.47
CA MET A 123 1.59 22.92 -34.22
C MET A 123 1.61 22.67 -32.71
N GLN A 124 1.03 21.58 -32.29
CA GLN A 124 1.09 21.10 -30.90
C GLN A 124 1.38 19.61 -30.90
N SER A 125 2.32 19.18 -30.08
CA SER A 125 2.71 17.77 -30.03
C SER A 125 2.70 17.20 -28.62
N MET A 126 2.62 15.88 -28.56
CA MET A 126 2.83 15.07 -27.37
C MET A 126 3.76 13.90 -27.75
N ILE A 127 4.92 13.85 -27.14
CA ILE A 127 5.89 12.75 -27.29
C ILE A 127 5.90 11.96 -25.99
N ILE A 128 5.74 10.65 -26.06
CA ILE A 128 5.70 9.76 -24.88
C ILE A 128 6.85 8.76 -24.98
N LYS A 129 7.63 8.64 -23.89
CA LYS A 129 8.63 7.59 -23.69
C LYS A 129 8.63 7.13 -22.25
N ASP A 130 8.42 5.84 -21.99
CA ASP A 130 8.50 5.23 -20.66
C ASP A 130 7.74 6.03 -19.58
N GLY A 131 6.52 6.52 -19.90
CA GLY A 131 5.72 7.36 -19.02
C GLY A 131 6.14 8.81 -18.89
N VAL A 132 7.22 9.21 -19.56
CA VAL A 132 7.66 10.61 -19.59
C VAL A 132 7.03 11.30 -20.80
N PHE A 133 6.26 12.35 -20.52
CA PHE A 133 5.58 13.16 -21.51
C PHE A 133 6.38 14.42 -21.82
N GLN A 134 6.61 14.68 -23.09
CA GLN A 134 7.21 15.90 -23.60
C GLN A 134 6.24 16.57 -24.57
N PHE A 135 6.15 17.87 -24.52
CA PHE A 135 5.27 18.66 -25.35
C PHE A 135 6.08 19.68 -26.16
N ILE A 136 5.67 19.90 -27.40
CA ILE A 136 6.18 20.99 -28.24
C ILE A 136 4.97 21.88 -28.55
N GLU A 137 4.96 23.10 -28.03
CA GLU A 137 3.85 24.05 -28.20
C GLU A 137 4.37 25.46 -28.45
N PRO A 138 3.58 26.31 -29.08
CA PRO A 138 3.91 27.74 -29.19
C PRO A 138 4.04 28.38 -27.81
N ILE A 139 5.10 29.16 -27.60
CA ILE A 139 5.34 29.92 -26.36
C ILE A 139 5.30 31.44 -26.55
N SER A 140 5.34 31.92 -27.79
CA SER A 140 5.16 33.34 -28.14
C SER A 140 3.76 33.60 -28.69
N VAL A 141 3.20 34.76 -28.43
CA VAL A 141 1.86 35.16 -28.90
C VAL A 141 1.74 35.11 -30.43
N ASP A 142 2.85 35.43 -31.15
CA ASP A 142 2.88 35.35 -32.62
C ASP A 142 3.05 33.92 -33.15
N LYS A 143 3.09 32.91 -32.23
CA LYS A 143 3.20 31.46 -32.51
C LYS A 143 4.41 31.06 -33.35
N LYS A 144 5.49 31.86 -33.38
CA LYS A 144 6.73 31.53 -34.12
C LYS A 144 7.76 30.79 -33.30
N THR A 145 7.74 30.99 -31.98
CA THR A 145 8.66 30.35 -31.06
C THR A 145 7.96 29.20 -30.32
N TYR A 146 8.57 28.02 -30.35
CA TYR A 146 8.07 26.79 -29.72
C TYR A 146 8.91 26.44 -28.54
N GLY A 147 8.26 26.12 -27.43
CA GLY A 147 8.89 25.54 -26.24
C GLY A 147 8.80 24.01 -26.24
N VAL A 148 9.86 23.37 -25.77
CA VAL A 148 9.87 21.94 -25.47
C VAL A 148 9.94 21.79 -23.96
N PHE A 149 8.99 21.08 -23.38
CA PHE A 149 8.85 20.94 -21.93
C PHE A 149 8.22 19.59 -21.56
N TYR A 150 8.41 19.19 -20.31
CA TYR A 150 7.76 18.00 -19.74
C TYR A 150 6.34 18.33 -19.29
N LYS A 151 5.55 17.29 -18.99
CA LYS A 151 4.18 17.45 -18.47
C LYS A 151 4.14 18.49 -17.34
N THR A 152 3.16 19.36 -17.41
CA THR A 152 2.95 20.45 -16.44
C THR A 152 2.58 19.85 -15.08
N LYS A 153 3.23 20.33 -14.01
CA LYS A 153 2.86 19.95 -12.64
C LYS A 153 1.76 20.89 -12.16
N LYS A 154 0.69 20.36 -11.61
CA LYS A 154 -0.31 21.17 -10.91
C LYS A 154 0.36 21.86 -9.72
N THR A 155 0.03 23.10 -9.48
CA THR A 155 0.39 23.86 -8.29
C THR A 155 -0.77 23.84 -7.30
N GLU A 156 -0.55 24.20 -6.04
CA GLU A 156 -1.63 24.28 -5.04
C GLU A 156 -2.77 25.23 -5.44
N SER A 157 -2.52 26.16 -6.35
CA SER A 157 -3.55 27.07 -6.90
C SER A 157 -4.38 26.43 -8.03
N ASP A 158 -3.96 25.28 -8.57
CA ASP A 158 -4.63 24.58 -9.68
C ASP A 158 -5.61 23.51 -9.17
N HIS A 159 -5.92 23.49 -7.87
CA HIS A 159 -6.83 22.53 -7.21
C HIS A 159 -8.32 22.71 -7.56
N GLY A 160 -8.62 23.37 -8.65
CA GLY A 160 -9.98 23.80 -8.97
C GLY A 160 -10.80 22.87 -9.86
N PHE A 161 -10.27 21.75 -10.35
CA PHE A 161 -11.08 20.84 -11.17
C PHE A 161 -11.75 19.78 -10.28
N GLU A 162 -13.06 19.63 -10.42
CA GLU A 162 -13.86 18.62 -9.74
C GLU A 162 -14.74 17.89 -10.77
N CYS A 163 -14.66 16.57 -10.84
CA CYS A 163 -15.65 15.81 -11.61
C CYS A 163 -16.92 15.65 -10.77
N THR A 164 -18.05 16.03 -11.35
CA THR A 164 -19.37 15.95 -10.70
C THR A 164 -20.25 14.86 -11.33
N THR A 165 -19.65 13.91 -12.02
CA THR A 165 -20.33 12.75 -12.61
C THR A 165 -20.79 11.82 -11.50
N GLU A 166 -22.08 11.48 -11.47
CA GLU A 166 -22.61 10.49 -10.52
C GLU A 166 -22.20 9.07 -10.90
N GLU A 167 -21.65 8.34 -9.93
CA GLU A 167 -21.23 6.96 -10.07
C GLU A 167 -22.42 6.02 -10.33
N LYS A 168 -22.22 4.97 -11.14
CA LYS A 168 -23.23 3.92 -11.32
C LYS A 168 -23.26 2.93 -10.16
N SER A 169 -24.47 2.47 -9.84
CA SER A 169 -24.66 1.49 -8.78
C SER A 169 -24.01 0.14 -9.14
N LEU A 170 -23.56 -0.57 -8.11
CA LEU A 170 -22.97 -1.92 -8.14
C LEU A 170 -23.72 -2.96 -8.97
N GLY A 171 -25.06 -2.92 -8.97
CA GLY A 171 -25.89 -3.87 -9.70
C GLY A 171 -25.66 -3.81 -11.21
N ASP A 172 -25.48 -2.60 -11.73
CA ASP A 172 -25.27 -2.37 -13.17
C ASP A 172 -23.85 -2.78 -13.59
N ILE A 173 -22.86 -2.54 -12.72
CA ILE A 173 -21.45 -2.91 -12.96
C ILE A 173 -21.27 -4.43 -12.93
N LYS A 174 -21.85 -5.11 -11.93
CA LYS A 174 -21.80 -6.59 -11.83
C LYS A 174 -22.51 -7.28 -12.99
N ALA A 175 -23.58 -6.70 -13.49
CA ALA A 175 -24.25 -7.19 -14.69
C ALA A 175 -23.36 -7.06 -15.94
N LEU A 176 -22.63 -5.95 -16.07
CA LEU A 176 -21.66 -5.73 -17.16
C LEU A 176 -20.46 -6.69 -17.05
N GLU A 177 -19.90 -6.86 -15.85
CA GLU A 177 -18.80 -7.81 -15.59
C GLU A 177 -19.22 -9.27 -15.79
N ALA A 178 -20.42 -9.64 -15.36
CA ALA A 178 -20.95 -11.00 -15.54
C ALA A 178 -21.16 -11.35 -17.00
N ASN A 179 -21.57 -10.39 -17.83
CA ASN A 179 -21.71 -10.56 -19.28
C ASN A 179 -20.34 -10.69 -19.96
N GLY A 180 -19.35 -9.90 -19.55
CA GLY A 180 -17.97 -10.02 -20.01
C GLY A 180 -17.35 -11.40 -19.67
N LYS A 181 -17.53 -11.89 -18.46
CA LYS A 181 -17.06 -13.22 -18.01
C LYS A 181 -17.78 -14.37 -18.72
N LYS A 182 -19.06 -14.25 -19.07
CA LYS A 182 -19.76 -15.26 -19.86
C LYS A 182 -19.16 -15.45 -21.25
N ASN A 183 -18.72 -14.40 -21.89
CA ASN A 183 -18.07 -14.47 -23.19
C ASN A 183 -16.65 -15.07 -23.11
N LEU A 184 -15.95 -14.91 -21.98
CA LEU A 184 -14.62 -15.47 -21.72
C LEU A 184 -14.68 -16.95 -21.31
N SER A 185 -15.67 -17.36 -20.51
CA SER A 185 -15.80 -18.76 -20.05
C SER A 185 -16.07 -19.76 -21.17
N ASN A 186 -16.57 -19.32 -22.30
CA ASN A 186 -16.80 -20.17 -23.47
C ASN A 186 -15.53 -20.47 -24.29
N VAL A 187 -14.42 -19.85 -24.01
CA VAL A 187 -13.15 -19.96 -24.78
C VAL A 187 -12.03 -20.62 -23.99
N GLY A 188 -12.19 -20.84 -22.68
CA GLY A 188 -11.14 -21.47 -21.84
C GLY A 188 -9.86 -20.65 -21.71
N ILE A 189 -9.92 -19.34 -21.94
CA ILE A 189 -8.77 -18.42 -21.90
C ILE A 189 -8.85 -17.60 -20.63
N THR A 190 -7.82 -17.62 -19.82
CA THR A 190 -7.64 -16.79 -18.60
C THR A 190 -7.11 -15.38 -18.92
N SER A 191 -6.94 -15.04 -20.17
CA SER A 191 -6.56 -13.72 -20.65
C SER A 191 -7.70 -13.12 -21.46
N ARG A 192 -8.00 -11.83 -21.26
CA ARG A 192 -8.86 -11.11 -22.20
C ARG A 192 -8.00 -10.78 -23.43
N PRO A 193 -8.28 -11.38 -24.63
CA PRO A 193 -7.69 -10.85 -25.85
C PRO A 193 -8.18 -9.42 -26.00
N ALA A 194 -7.29 -8.54 -26.41
CA ALA A 194 -7.62 -7.18 -26.78
C ALA A 194 -8.85 -7.17 -27.69
N SER A 195 -9.55 -6.08 -27.68
CA SER A 195 -10.50 -5.82 -28.77
C SER A 195 -9.74 -5.93 -30.09
N THR A 196 -9.98 -7.00 -30.84
CA THR A 196 -9.46 -7.12 -32.22
C THR A 196 -10.15 -6.14 -33.15
N ARG A 197 -10.99 -5.28 -32.62
CA ARG A 197 -11.79 -4.28 -33.30
C ARG A 197 -11.27 -2.90 -33.05
N TYR A 198 -11.07 -2.14 -34.12
CA TYR A 198 -10.87 -0.72 -34.08
C TYR A 198 -12.22 -0.04 -34.31
N ARG A 199 -12.64 0.76 -33.33
CA ARG A 199 -13.94 1.42 -33.30
C ARG A 199 -13.82 2.90 -33.57
N THR A 200 -14.70 3.45 -34.42
CA THR A 200 -14.75 4.87 -34.66
C THR A 200 -16.13 5.40 -34.32
N TYR A 201 -16.17 6.44 -33.48
CA TYR A 201 -17.40 7.09 -33.05
C TYR A 201 -17.47 8.52 -33.58
N ARG A 202 -18.68 8.95 -33.98
CA ARG A 202 -18.98 10.31 -34.41
C ARG A 202 -19.14 11.18 -33.17
N LEU A 203 -18.22 12.14 -32.97
CA LEU A 203 -18.22 13.09 -31.85
C LEU A 203 -18.86 14.40 -32.26
N ALA A 204 -20.01 14.74 -31.68
CA ALA A 204 -20.57 16.09 -31.74
C ALA A 204 -19.90 16.95 -30.64
N LEU A 205 -18.77 17.57 -30.97
CA LEU A 205 -18.03 18.41 -30.06
C LEU A 205 -18.47 19.85 -30.18
N ALA A 206 -19.28 20.30 -29.23
CA ALA A 206 -19.72 21.68 -29.13
C ALA A 206 -18.66 22.54 -28.40
N VAL A 207 -18.67 23.82 -28.63
CA VAL A 207 -17.91 24.80 -27.87
C VAL A 207 -18.78 26.02 -27.57
N THR A 208 -18.65 26.57 -26.39
CA THR A 208 -19.36 27.82 -25.98
C THR A 208 -18.74 29.04 -26.56
N GLY A 209 -19.43 30.16 -26.47
CA GLY A 209 -18.92 31.46 -26.88
C GLY A 209 -17.69 31.87 -26.09
N GLU A 210 -17.60 31.53 -24.81
CA GLU A 210 -16.42 31.80 -23.93
C GLU A 210 -15.22 31.02 -24.41
N TYR A 211 -15.41 29.75 -24.78
CA TYR A 211 -14.32 28.93 -25.33
C TYR A 211 -13.82 29.52 -26.64
N THR A 212 -14.72 29.88 -27.54
CA THR A 212 -14.33 30.51 -28.80
C THR A 212 -13.62 31.85 -28.58
N LYS A 213 -14.13 32.71 -27.70
CA LYS A 213 -13.47 34.01 -27.41
C LYS A 213 -12.09 33.85 -26.76
N ARG A 214 -11.83 32.76 -26.06
CA ARG A 214 -10.50 32.50 -25.50
C ARG A 214 -9.45 32.28 -26.60
N PHE A 215 -9.81 31.66 -27.73
CA PHE A 215 -8.90 31.36 -28.83
C PHE A 215 -9.00 32.30 -30.02
N ASP A 216 -10.18 32.85 -30.28
CA ASP A 216 -10.48 33.78 -31.35
C ASP A 216 -11.11 35.06 -30.80
N PRO A 217 -10.41 35.86 -29.98
CA PRO A 217 -10.97 37.04 -29.29
C PRO A 217 -11.42 38.15 -30.26
N ASN A 218 -10.88 38.17 -31.49
CA ASN A 218 -11.19 39.15 -32.51
C ASN A 218 -12.27 38.66 -33.49
N GLY A 219 -12.89 37.50 -33.19
CA GLY A 219 -13.91 36.86 -34.03
C GLY A 219 -13.34 35.80 -34.96
N GLY A 220 -14.21 34.96 -35.48
CA GLY A 220 -13.84 33.77 -36.23
C GLY A 220 -13.85 32.52 -35.36
N THR A 221 -13.39 31.39 -35.94
CA THR A 221 -13.37 30.07 -35.25
C THR A 221 -12.12 29.27 -35.61
N ALA A 222 -11.16 29.86 -36.31
CA ALA A 222 -10.03 29.08 -36.86
C ALA A 222 -9.08 28.56 -35.79
N ASN A 223 -8.72 29.39 -34.79
CA ASN A 223 -7.89 28.93 -33.68
C ASN A 223 -8.67 28.02 -32.71
N THR A 224 -9.98 28.28 -32.54
CA THR A 224 -10.90 27.46 -31.78
C THR A 224 -10.91 26.01 -32.29
N VAL A 225 -11.16 25.85 -33.61
CA VAL A 225 -11.18 24.53 -34.23
C VAL A 225 -9.78 23.90 -34.27
N ALA A 226 -8.73 24.69 -34.42
CA ALA A 226 -7.36 24.18 -34.28
C ALA A 226 -7.07 23.64 -32.87
N GLN A 227 -7.57 24.30 -31.82
CA GLN A 227 -7.44 23.79 -30.45
C GLN A 227 -8.27 22.54 -30.22
N MET A 228 -9.50 22.45 -30.70
CA MET A 228 -10.30 21.22 -30.69
C MET A 228 -9.54 20.06 -31.36
N ASN A 229 -8.89 20.32 -32.51
CA ASN A 229 -8.05 19.33 -33.19
C ASN A 229 -6.85 18.89 -32.35
N ALA A 230 -6.19 19.81 -31.65
CA ALA A 230 -5.03 19.52 -30.79
C ALA A 230 -5.46 18.67 -29.59
N THR A 231 -6.51 19.06 -28.89
CA THR A 231 -7.07 18.33 -27.75
C THR A 231 -7.46 16.90 -28.16
N MET A 232 -8.24 16.75 -29.21
CA MET A 232 -8.71 15.42 -29.67
C MET A 232 -7.59 14.56 -30.27
N SER A 233 -6.52 15.16 -30.80
CA SER A 233 -5.31 14.41 -31.19
C SER A 233 -4.67 13.72 -29.99
N ARG A 234 -4.60 14.40 -28.83
CA ARG A 234 -4.03 13.86 -27.60
C ARG A 234 -4.96 12.82 -26.97
N VAL A 235 -6.24 13.11 -26.85
CA VAL A 235 -7.27 12.19 -26.31
C VAL A 235 -7.29 10.89 -27.14
N ASN A 236 -7.40 10.98 -28.45
CA ASN A 236 -7.39 9.79 -29.31
C ASN A 236 -6.07 9.02 -29.20
N GLY A 237 -4.93 9.69 -29.00
CA GLY A 237 -3.65 9.03 -28.82
C GLY A 237 -3.62 8.07 -27.64
N ILE A 238 -4.41 8.36 -26.59
CA ILE A 238 -4.58 7.48 -25.41
C ILE A 238 -5.65 6.43 -25.68
N TYR A 239 -6.79 6.82 -26.23
CA TYR A 239 -7.95 5.96 -26.48
C TYR A 239 -7.66 4.86 -27.50
N GLU A 240 -6.88 5.16 -28.50
CA GLU A 240 -6.45 4.16 -29.48
C GLU A 240 -5.54 3.10 -28.84
N LYS A 241 -4.63 3.54 -27.94
CA LYS A 241 -3.71 2.62 -27.23
C LYS A 241 -4.42 1.73 -26.23
N ASP A 242 -5.41 2.25 -25.51
CA ASP A 242 -6.03 1.53 -24.42
C ASP A 242 -7.33 0.79 -24.83
N PHE A 243 -7.99 1.23 -25.88
CA PHE A 243 -9.29 0.68 -26.26
C PHE A 243 -9.42 0.31 -27.76
N GLY A 244 -8.52 0.76 -28.62
CA GLY A 244 -8.72 0.72 -30.05
C GLY A 244 -9.90 1.60 -30.50
N ILE A 245 -10.09 2.75 -29.85
CA ILE A 245 -11.20 3.69 -30.10
C ILE A 245 -10.68 4.98 -30.69
N LYS A 246 -11.39 5.49 -31.67
CA LYS A 246 -11.18 6.79 -32.27
C LYS A 246 -12.45 7.64 -32.25
N LEU A 247 -12.36 8.84 -31.73
CA LEU A 247 -13.43 9.84 -31.76
C LEU A 247 -13.17 10.80 -32.91
N ILE A 248 -14.13 10.96 -33.83
CA ILE A 248 -14.05 11.86 -34.99
C ILE A 248 -15.01 13.01 -34.81
N ILE A 249 -14.48 14.22 -34.64
CA ILE A 249 -15.28 15.44 -34.58
C ILE A 249 -16.06 15.57 -35.88
N GLN A 250 -17.37 15.69 -35.77
CA GLN A 250 -18.27 15.90 -36.90
C GLN A 250 -18.25 17.34 -37.37
N ASP A 251 -18.43 17.59 -38.67
CA ASP A 251 -18.47 18.94 -39.23
C ASP A 251 -19.84 19.60 -38.95
N LEU A 252 -19.96 20.15 -37.75
CA LEU A 252 -21.19 20.71 -37.19
C LEU A 252 -20.99 22.20 -36.83
N PRO A 253 -20.86 23.10 -37.78
CA PRO A 253 -20.58 24.51 -37.48
C PRO A 253 -21.68 25.19 -36.64
N ALA A 254 -22.89 24.65 -36.65
CA ALA A 254 -24.02 25.18 -35.87
C ALA A 254 -23.87 25.03 -34.34
N ILE A 255 -22.91 24.21 -33.85
CA ILE A 255 -22.62 24.04 -32.43
C ILE A 255 -21.28 24.65 -32.03
N ILE A 256 -20.67 25.44 -32.89
CA ILE A 256 -19.46 26.24 -32.58
C ILE A 256 -19.93 27.68 -32.33
N TYR A 257 -20.19 27.99 -31.07
CA TYR A 257 -20.70 29.31 -30.70
C TYR A 257 -19.58 30.32 -30.59
N THR A 258 -19.82 31.57 -31.08
CA THR A 258 -18.80 32.61 -31.13
C THR A 258 -19.08 33.75 -30.17
N ASP A 259 -20.28 33.82 -29.61
CA ASP A 259 -20.68 34.88 -28.68
C ASP A 259 -21.41 34.30 -27.47
N PRO A 260 -20.83 34.49 -26.25
CA PRO A 260 -21.46 34.02 -25.00
C PRO A 260 -22.85 34.60 -24.75
N ALA A 261 -23.16 35.79 -25.34
CA ALA A 261 -24.46 36.40 -25.13
C ALA A 261 -25.58 35.76 -25.95
N THR A 262 -25.24 34.93 -26.91
CA THR A 262 -26.20 34.35 -27.89
C THR A 262 -26.13 32.83 -27.98
N ASP A 263 -25.21 32.20 -27.28
CA ASP A 263 -25.20 30.73 -27.18
C ASP A 263 -26.32 30.21 -26.27
N PHE A 264 -26.52 28.90 -26.24
CA PHE A 264 -27.57 28.28 -25.42
C PHE A 264 -27.09 27.88 -24.04
N TYR A 265 -25.89 28.29 -23.62
CA TYR A 265 -25.27 27.90 -22.38
C TYR A 265 -25.29 29.01 -21.36
N THR A 266 -25.61 28.69 -20.11
CA THR A 266 -25.66 29.67 -19.01
C THR A 266 -24.47 29.54 -18.13
N GLU A 267 -23.88 30.63 -17.76
CA GLU A 267 -22.74 30.80 -16.86
C GLU A 267 -23.08 30.65 -15.39
N PRO A 268 -22.11 30.26 -14.60
CA PRO A 268 -21.31 29.06 -14.74
C PRO A 268 -22.11 27.84 -14.27
N ALA A 269 -21.84 26.67 -14.78
CA ALA A 269 -22.43 25.47 -14.17
C ALA A 269 -22.05 25.45 -12.68
N VAL A 270 -22.99 25.69 -11.80
CA VAL A 270 -22.82 25.57 -10.36
C VAL A 270 -22.62 24.09 -10.07
N GLN A 271 -21.66 23.78 -9.21
CA GLN A 271 -21.39 22.41 -8.79
C GLN A 271 -22.70 21.66 -8.44
N GLY A 272 -22.93 20.53 -9.13
CA GLY A 272 -24.14 19.72 -8.96
C GLY A 272 -25.38 20.21 -9.73
N ASP A 273 -25.27 21.28 -10.52
CA ASP A 273 -26.34 21.71 -11.41
C ASP A 273 -26.25 20.97 -12.77
N PRO A 274 -27.23 20.15 -13.14
CA PRO A 274 -27.25 19.48 -14.44
C PRO A 274 -27.56 20.43 -15.61
N SER A 275 -27.63 21.75 -15.40
CA SER A 275 -28.02 22.74 -16.38
C SER A 275 -27.20 22.66 -17.67
N LEU A 276 -25.86 22.65 -17.57
CA LEU A 276 -24.99 22.56 -18.73
C LEU A 276 -25.10 21.22 -19.45
N ASN A 277 -25.27 20.13 -18.72
CA ASN A 277 -25.52 18.80 -19.26
C ASN A 277 -26.83 18.76 -20.08
N LEU A 278 -27.92 19.21 -19.50
CA LEU A 278 -29.22 19.28 -20.17
C LEU A 278 -29.24 20.24 -21.32
N GLN A 279 -28.61 21.41 -21.17
CA GLN A 279 -28.51 22.40 -22.23
C GLN A 279 -27.79 21.82 -23.45
N LEU A 280 -26.68 21.11 -23.27
CA LEU A 280 -25.99 20.43 -24.35
C LEU A 280 -26.87 19.34 -24.99
N GLN A 281 -27.47 18.44 -24.17
CA GLN A 281 -28.32 17.37 -24.71
C GLN A 281 -29.48 17.93 -25.55
N ARG A 282 -30.16 18.97 -25.06
CA ARG A 282 -31.24 19.67 -25.78
C ARG A 282 -30.74 20.32 -27.05
N THR A 283 -29.59 20.98 -27.00
CA THR A 283 -28.94 21.59 -28.16
C THR A 283 -28.64 20.54 -29.23
N LEU A 284 -27.98 19.46 -28.87
CA LEU A 284 -27.63 18.39 -29.81
C LEU A 284 -28.87 17.70 -30.39
N THR A 285 -29.89 17.47 -29.57
CA THR A 285 -31.14 16.87 -30.01
C THR A 285 -31.84 17.76 -31.03
N ASN A 286 -31.92 19.08 -30.77
CA ASN A 286 -32.69 20.02 -31.59
C ASN A 286 -31.93 20.53 -32.83
N VAL A 287 -30.61 20.74 -32.69
CA VAL A 287 -29.80 21.36 -33.76
C VAL A 287 -29.12 20.32 -34.64
N VAL A 288 -28.64 19.23 -34.04
CA VAL A 288 -27.90 18.17 -34.74
C VAL A 288 -28.80 16.98 -35.09
N GLY A 289 -29.68 16.59 -34.18
CA GLY A 289 -30.47 15.38 -34.25
C GLY A 289 -29.71 14.14 -33.81
N ASN A 290 -30.33 13.34 -32.94
CA ASN A 290 -29.66 12.22 -32.21
C ASN A 290 -29.09 11.14 -33.16
N ALA A 291 -29.62 10.97 -34.39
CA ALA A 291 -29.08 10.02 -35.36
C ALA A 291 -27.71 10.41 -35.97
N ASN A 292 -27.27 11.65 -35.80
CA ASN A 292 -26.11 12.20 -36.50
C ASN A 292 -24.82 12.15 -35.68
N TYR A 293 -24.87 11.67 -34.42
CA TYR A 293 -23.70 11.53 -33.56
C TYR A 293 -23.83 10.31 -32.63
N ASP A 294 -22.71 9.81 -32.17
CA ASP A 294 -22.61 8.68 -31.24
C ASP A 294 -22.30 9.12 -29.84
N MET A 295 -21.60 10.26 -29.71
CA MET A 295 -21.15 10.88 -28.45
C MET A 295 -21.19 12.39 -28.60
N GLY A 296 -21.75 13.11 -27.66
CA GLY A 296 -21.77 14.57 -27.61
C GLY A 296 -21.04 15.09 -26.40
N HIS A 297 -20.26 16.17 -26.59
CA HIS A 297 -19.47 16.78 -25.54
C HIS A 297 -19.39 18.30 -25.78
N VAL A 298 -19.29 19.11 -24.72
CA VAL A 298 -19.03 20.55 -24.87
C VAL A 298 -17.79 20.96 -24.11
N PHE A 299 -16.93 21.76 -24.76
CA PHE A 299 -15.83 22.45 -24.09
C PHE A 299 -16.26 23.88 -23.74
N HIS A 300 -15.99 24.26 -22.49
CA HIS A 300 -16.35 25.58 -21.96
C HIS A 300 -15.13 26.24 -21.29
N ALA A 301 -15.00 27.56 -21.46
CA ALA A 301 -13.88 28.33 -20.93
C ALA A 301 -14.28 29.12 -19.68
N ALA A 302 -14.76 28.46 -18.68
CA ALA A 302 -15.04 29.01 -17.33
C ALA A 302 -14.90 27.93 -16.29
N GLY A 303 -14.97 28.26 -15.01
CA GLY A 303 -14.98 27.31 -13.91
C GLY A 303 -13.74 26.41 -13.84
N GLY A 304 -13.95 25.16 -13.43
CA GLY A 304 -12.91 24.13 -13.25
C GLY A 304 -13.54 22.81 -12.87
N ASN A 305 -14.55 22.32 -13.63
CA ASN A 305 -15.17 21.03 -13.38
C ASN A 305 -15.56 20.32 -14.67
N GLY A 306 -15.96 19.06 -14.53
CA GLY A 306 -16.50 18.25 -15.59
C GLY A 306 -17.68 17.41 -15.12
N ASN A 307 -18.49 16.97 -16.10
CA ASN A 307 -19.55 16.01 -15.83
C ASN A 307 -19.95 15.28 -17.12
N ALA A 308 -19.91 13.97 -17.08
CA ALA A 308 -20.29 13.15 -18.23
C ALA A 308 -21.82 13.02 -18.43
N GLY A 309 -22.60 13.61 -17.55
CA GLY A 309 -24.06 13.49 -17.57
C GLY A 309 -24.54 12.11 -17.13
N SER A 310 -24.04 11.06 -17.74
CA SER A 310 -24.29 9.68 -17.35
C SER A 310 -23.15 8.77 -17.80
N ILE A 311 -22.71 7.88 -16.91
CA ILE A 311 -21.69 6.87 -17.23
C ILE A 311 -22.23 5.88 -18.25
N ALA A 312 -21.36 5.46 -19.20
CA ALA A 312 -21.71 4.57 -20.31
C ALA A 312 -22.81 5.11 -21.23
N SER A 313 -22.90 6.43 -21.35
CA SER A 313 -23.95 7.09 -22.16
C SER A 313 -23.68 7.07 -23.66
N THR A 314 -22.48 6.78 -24.11
CA THR A 314 -22.15 6.68 -25.55
C THR A 314 -23.16 5.82 -26.29
N CYS A 315 -23.73 6.32 -27.39
CA CYS A 315 -24.79 5.71 -28.21
C CYS A 315 -26.16 5.48 -27.51
N VAL A 316 -26.36 6.04 -26.33
CA VAL A 316 -27.66 5.98 -25.66
C VAL A 316 -28.47 7.22 -26.08
N ASP A 317 -29.51 7.02 -26.86
CA ASP A 317 -30.42 8.14 -27.26
C ASP A 317 -31.25 8.58 -26.03
N PRO A 318 -31.49 9.88 -25.87
CA PRO A 318 -32.39 10.36 -24.83
C PRO A 318 -33.83 9.90 -25.14
N ALA A 319 -34.55 9.38 -24.14
CA ALA A 319 -35.95 9.03 -24.27
C ALA A 319 -36.86 10.24 -24.26
N THR A 320 -36.45 11.30 -23.52
CA THR A 320 -37.10 12.60 -23.46
C THR A 320 -36.06 13.70 -23.66
N THR A 321 -36.49 14.95 -23.82
CA THR A 321 -35.58 16.13 -23.90
C THR A 321 -34.85 16.44 -22.62
N ASP A 322 -35.23 15.82 -21.51
CA ASP A 322 -34.68 16.08 -20.18
C ASP A 322 -33.80 14.95 -19.65
N ASP A 323 -33.58 13.92 -20.47
CA ASP A 323 -32.69 12.81 -20.10
C ASP A 323 -31.23 13.20 -20.30
N LEU A 324 -30.40 12.82 -19.37
CA LEU A 324 -28.93 12.84 -19.53
C LEU A 324 -28.50 11.59 -20.28
N ALA A 325 -28.09 11.74 -21.53
CA ALA A 325 -27.78 10.67 -22.45
C ALA A 325 -26.47 10.96 -23.20
N LYS A 326 -26.27 10.38 -24.38
CA LYS A 326 -25.02 10.49 -25.14
C LYS A 326 -24.58 11.91 -25.50
N GLY A 327 -25.46 12.90 -25.40
CA GLY A 327 -25.21 14.29 -25.71
C GLY A 327 -25.15 15.21 -24.51
N SER A 328 -24.82 14.72 -23.32
CA SER A 328 -24.95 15.48 -22.07
C SER A 328 -23.65 15.76 -21.30
N ALA A 329 -22.49 15.56 -21.89
CA ALA A 329 -21.22 15.73 -21.18
C ALA A 329 -20.54 17.05 -21.45
N PHE A 330 -19.83 17.54 -20.44
CA PHE A 330 -18.99 18.73 -20.57
C PHE A 330 -17.65 18.62 -19.86
N THR A 331 -16.68 19.39 -20.36
CA THR A 331 -15.43 19.69 -19.67
C THR A 331 -15.23 21.20 -19.69
N GLN A 332 -15.03 21.80 -18.52
CA GLN A 332 -14.80 23.23 -18.43
C GLN A 332 -13.55 23.56 -17.60
N HIS A 333 -12.86 24.59 -18.03
CA HIS A 333 -11.72 25.16 -17.31
C HIS A 333 -11.51 26.62 -17.73
N ALA A 334 -11.15 27.49 -16.80
CA ALA A 334 -10.92 28.90 -17.06
C ALA A 334 -9.85 29.16 -18.15
N ASP A 335 -8.88 28.25 -18.28
CA ASP A 335 -7.90 28.23 -19.38
C ASP A 335 -7.82 26.81 -19.99
N PRO A 336 -8.75 26.47 -20.93
CA PRO A 336 -8.92 25.13 -21.48
C PRO A 336 -7.82 24.80 -22.50
N LEU A 337 -6.58 24.67 -22.05
CA LEU A 337 -5.39 24.60 -22.88
C LEU A 337 -4.35 23.65 -22.28
N GLY A 338 -3.77 22.81 -23.16
CA GLY A 338 -2.62 21.99 -22.86
C GLY A 338 -2.95 20.69 -22.13
N ASP A 339 -1.90 20.04 -21.65
CA ASP A 339 -1.93 18.67 -21.14
C ASP A 339 -2.89 18.43 -19.96
N LEU A 340 -3.08 19.40 -19.08
CA LEU A 340 -4.03 19.28 -17.97
C LEU A 340 -5.48 19.23 -18.49
N PHE A 341 -5.84 20.16 -19.38
CA PHE A 341 -7.19 20.15 -19.94
C PHE A 341 -7.43 18.93 -20.84
N ASP A 342 -6.46 18.60 -21.70
CA ASP A 342 -6.62 17.56 -22.70
C ASP A 342 -6.66 16.14 -22.09
N ILE A 343 -5.82 15.88 -21.10
CA ILE A 343 -5.58 14.54 -20.55
C ILE A 343 -6.27 14.36 -19.19
N ASP A 344 -6.02 15.30 -18.25
CA ASP A 344 -6.52 15.11 -16.89
C ASP A 344 -8.03 15.40 -16.79
N TYR A 345 -8.60 16.17 -17.73
CA TYR A 345 -10.00 16.57 -17.70
C TYR A 345 -10.81 16.01 -18.87
N ALA A 346 -10.51 16.39 -20.12
CA ALA A 346 -11.31 15.96 -21.28
C ALA A 346 -11.28 14.42 -21.48
N ALA A 347 -10.10 13.79 -21.37
CA ALA A 347 -10.02 12.34 -21.47
C ALA A 347 -10.69 11.62 -20.29
N HIS A 348 -10.74 12.24 -19.11
CA HIS A 348 -11.44 11.73 -17.94
C HIS A 348 -12.96 11.72 -18.15
N GLU A 349 -13.54 12.88 -18.47
CA GLU A 349 -15.00 13.01 -18.65
C GLU A 349 -15.51 12.17 -19.83
N MET A 350 -14.79 12.14 -20.95
CA MET A 350 -15.10 11.26 -22.06
C MET A 350 -14.93 9.77 -21.69
N GLY A 351 -14.04 9.44 -20.76
CA GLY A 351 -13.89 8.10 -20.18
C GLY A 351 -15.14 7.63 -19.44
N HIS A 352 -15.79 8.51 -18.68
CA HIS A 352 -17.10 8.25 -18.07
C HIS A 352 -18.18 7.99 -19.12
N GLN A 353 -18.25 8.82 -20.17
CA GLN A 353 -19.22 8.59 -21.25
C GLN A 353 -19.04 7.22 -21.92
N LEU A 354 -17.82 6.70 -22.01
CA LEU A 354 -17.52 5.39 -22.54
C LEU A 354 -17.84 4.25 -21.56
N GLY A 355 -17.87 4.51 -20.24
CA GLY A 355 -18.28 3.53 -19.22
C GLY A 355 -17.34 3.37 -18.03
N GLY A 356 -16.30 4.20 -17.90
CA GLY A 356 -15.39 4.17 -16.75
C GLY A 356 -16.01 4.83 -15.53
N ASN A 357 -15.89 4.20 -14.34
CA ASN A 357 -16.10 4.84 -13.05
C ASN A 357 -14.77 5.32 -12.47
N HIS A 358 -14.83 6.15 -11.41
CA HIS A 358 -13.64 6.56 -10.69
C HIS A 358 -12.93 5.39 -10.04
N THR A 359 -11.60 5.42 -10.05
CA THR A 359 -10.74 4.35 -9.52
C THR A 359 -10.10 4.68 -8.16
N PHE A 360 -10.13 5.93 -7.73
CA PHE A 360 -9.51 6.37 -6.48
C PHE A 360 -10.23 5.80 -5.24
N SER A 361 -9.49 5.64 -4.15
CA SER A 361 -10.01 5.13 -2.88
C SER A 361 -9.90 6.13 -1.70
N HIS A 362 -9.62 7.41 -1.99
CA HIS A 362 -9.63 8.49 -0.99
C HIS A 362 -10.99 8.62 -0.29
N LYS A 363 -12.07 8.50 -1.04
CA LYS A 363 -13.45 8.35 -0.56
C LYS A 363 -14.07 7.18 -1.29
N SER A 364 -15.03 6.54 -0.66
CA SER A 364 -15.85 5.58 -1.37
C SER A 364 -16.98 6.31 -2.06
N GLU A 365 -17.16 6.03 -3.33
CA GLU A 365 -18.29 6.49 -4.12
C GLU A 365 -19.31 5.39 -4.41
N GLY A 366 -19.15 4.21 -3.78
CA GLY A 366 -20.10 3.10 -3.90
C GLY A 366 -20.04 2.35 -5.24
N SER A 367 -19.01 2.61 -6.05
CA SER A 367 -18.85 2.02 -7.38
C SER A 367 -18.21 0.63 -7.39
N GLU A 368 -17.70 0.14 -6.26
CA GLU A 368 -16.86 -1.07 -6.10
C GLU A 368 -15.58 -1.12 -6.97
N VAL A 369 -15.21 -0.03 -7.59
CA VAL A 369 -13.96 0.10 -8.34
C VAL A 369 -13.01 1.11 -7.69
N ASN A 370 -13.12 1.32 -6.39
CA ASN A 370 -12.19 2.09 -5.60
C ASN A 370 -10.91 1.27 -5.34
N ILE A 371 -10.06 1.20 -6.35
CA ILE A 371 -8.96 0.24 -6.47
C ILE A 371 -7.58 0.87 -6.58
N GLU A 372 -7.48 2.18 -6.65
CA GLU A 372 -6.21 2.90 -6.59
C GLU A 372 -6.05 3.58 -5.23
N PRO A 373 -4.90 3.41 -4.55
CA PRO A 373 -4.67 4.04 -3.24
C PRO A 373 -4.79 5.55 -3.28
N GLY A 374 -5.34 6.15 -2.24
CA GLY A 374 -5.50 7.59 -2.12
C GLY A 374 -6.28 8.20 -3.29
N GLY A 375 -5.77 9.29 -3.84
CA GLY A 375 -6.32 9.94 -5.04
C GLY A 375 -6.06 9.19 -6.34
N GLY A 376 -5.29 8.08 -6.33
CA GLY A 376 -4.93 7.33 -7.53
C GLY A 376 -3.99 8.06 -8.48
N THR A 377 -3.75 7.48 -9.65
CA THR A 377 -2.78 8.00 -10.64
C THR A 377 -3.25 7.90 -12.08
N THR A 378 -4.18 7.01 -12.41
CA THR A 378 -4.64 6.79 -13.78
C THR A 378 -5.70 7.80 -14.20
N ILE A 379 -6.16 7.76 -15.45
CA ILE A 379 -7.06 8.79 -16.00
C ILE A 379 -8.38 8.88 -15.23
N MET A 380 -8.97 7.75 -14.82
CA MET A 380 -10.21 7.76 -14.05
C MET A 380 -10.00 7.99 -12.54
N ALA A 381 -8.79 8.34 -12.10
CA ALA A 381 -8.48 8.72 -10.73
C ALA A 381 -8.49 10.25 -10.55
N TYR A 382 -8.27 10.69 -9.29
CA TYR A 382 -8.28 12.10 -8.89
C TYR A 382 -6.89 12.62 -8.51
N ALA A 383 -5.90 12.37 -9.37
CA ALA A 383 -4.54 12.84 -9.13
C ALA A 383 -4.46 14.37 -9.01
N GLY A 384 -4.00 14.87 -7.87
CA GLY A 384 -3.85 16.29 -7.58
C GLY A 384 -5.14 17.01 -7.19
N ILE A 385 -6.23 16.30 -6.92
CA ILE A 385 -7.53 16.88 -6.59
C ILE A 385 -7.93 16.58 -5.13
N THR A 386 -7.48 15.44 -4.57
CA THR A 386 -7.84 14.99 -3.23
C THR A 386 -6.89 15.48 -2.15
N GLY A 387 -7.26 15.34 -0.89
CA GLY A 387 -6.34 15.54 0.25
C GLY A 387 -5.24 14.47 0.35
N ASP A 388 -5.45 13.29 -0.28
CA ASP A 388 -4.55 12.13 -0.24
C ASP A 388 -3.91 11.90 -1.62
N ASN A 389 -3.28 12.91 -2.17
CA ASN A 389 -2.71 12.83 -3.51
C ASN A 389 -1.51 11.88 -3.57
N VAL A 390 -1.59 10.87 -4.42
CA VAL A 390 -0.48 9.98 -4.77
C VAL A 390 0.54 10.73 -5.61
N GLN A 391 0.05 11.53 -6.54
CA GLN A 391 0.81 12.46 -7.38
C GLN A 391 -0.08 13.63 -7.80
N MET A 392 0.52 14.67 -8.35
CA MET A 392 -0.19 15.91 -8.67
C MET A 392 -0.79 15.97 -10.07
N THR A 393 -0.51 15.01 -10.94
CA THR A 393 -1.02 14.94 -12.32
C THR A 393 -1.31 13.50 -12.69
N THR A 394 -2.32 13.31 -13.54
CA THR A 394 -2.73 11.99 -14.03
C THR A 394 -1.67 11.39 -14.96
N ASP A 395 -1.42 10.10 -14.85
CA ASP A 395 -0.70 9.33 -15.84
C ASP A 395 -1.63 9.04 -17.03
N ALA A 396 -1.16 9.27 -18.24
CA ALA A 396 -2.02 9.21 -19.43
C ALA A 396 -2.22 7.76 -19.93
N TYR A 397 -2.85 6.94 -19.11
CA TYR A 397 -3.37 5.61 -19.44
C TYR A 397 -4.53 5.26 -18.50
N PHE A 398 -5.33 4.29 -18.89
CA PHE A 398 -6.44 3.80 -18.09
C PHE A 398 -6.02 2.56 -17.29
N HIS A 399 -6.51 2.49 -16.06
CA HIS A 399 -6.36 1.31 -15.21
C HIS A 399 -7.03 0.09 -15.86
N TYR A 400 -6.50 -1.12 -15.58
CA TYR A 400 -7.07 -2.39 -16.05
C TYR A 400 -8.59 -2.47 -15.88
N SER A 401 -9.12 -2.07 -14.72
CA SER A 401 -10.56 -2.10 -14.46
C SER A 401 -11.33 -1.11 -15.33
N SER A 402 -10.81 0.09 -15.54
CA SER A 402 -11.44 1.08 -16.43
C SER A 402 -11.46 0.59 -17.88
N ILE A 403 -10.37 -0.05 -18.33
CA ILE A 403 -10.32 -0.67 -19.67
C ILE A 403 -11.41 -1.72 -19.80
N ASN A 404 -11.58 -2.58 -18.80
CA ASN A 404 -12.62 -3.61 -18.82
C ASN A 404 -14.03 -3.03 -18.80
N GLN A 405 -14.30 -2.04 -17.96
CA GLN A 405 -15.59 -1.38 -17.88
C GLN A 405 -15.97 -0.74 -19.22
N ILE A 406 -15.06 0.04 -19.79
CA ILE A 406 -15.28 0.73 -21.07
C ILE A 406 -15.50 -0.27 -22.20
N LEU A 407 -14.64 -1.26 -22.35
CA LEU A 407 -14.77 -2.24 -23.40
C LEU A 407 -16.05 -3.09 -23.26
N ASN A 408 -16.45 -3.45 -22.04
CA ASN A 408 -17.71 -4.17 -21.79
C ASN A 408 -18.91 -3.30 -22.16
N SER A 409 -18.92 -2.03 -21.74
CA SER A 409 -19.98 -1.07 -22.10
C SER A 409 -20.16 -0.92 -23.63
N LEU A 410 -19.06 -0.97 -24.38
CA LEU A 410 -19.09 -0.83 -25.84
C LEU A 410 -19.41 -2.16 -26.55
N ASP A 411 -19.01 -3.30 -26.00
CA ASP A 411 -19.37 -4.63 -26.51
C ASP A 411 -20.88 -4.90 -26.39
N ASP A 412 -21.53 -4.31 -25.38
CA ASP A 412 -23.00 -4.37 -25.21
C ASP A 412 -23.75 -3.53 -26.28
N LYS A 413 -23.04 -2.69 -27.04
CA LYS A 413 -23.60 -1.78 -28.05
C LYS A 413 -22.94 -2.02 -29.42
N PRO A 414 -22.99 -3.22 -29.99
CA PRO A 414 -22.22 -3.58 -31.19
C PRO A 414 -22.63 -2.82 -32.46
N ALA A 415 -23.81 -2.23 -32.50
CA ALA A 415 -24.29 -1.42 -33.60
C ALA A 415 -23.91 0.07 -33.51
N CYS A 416 -23.24 0.45 -32.43
CA CYS A 416 -22.85 1.81 -32.16
C CYS A 416 -21.53 2.17 -32.88
N GLY A 417 -21.50 3.31 -33.57
CA GLY A 417 -20.34 3.73 -34.36
C GLY A 417 -20.05 2.83 -35.55
N THR A 418 -18.81 2.86 -35.98
CA THR A 418 -18.28 1.92 -36.99
C THR A 418 -17.18 1.09 -36.41
N SER A 419 -17.05 -0.16 -36.81
CA SER A 419 -15.96 -1.00 -36.33
C SER A 419 -15.35 -1.81 -37.47
N GLU A 420 -14.03 -1.91 -37.45
CA GLU A 420 -13.25 -2.75 -38.36
C GLU A 420 -12.41 -3.76 -37.58
N ASN A 421 -12.16 -4.93 -38.15
CA ASN A 421 -11.21 -5.86 -37.57
C ASN A 421 -9.78 -5.40 -37.87
N ILE A 422 -8.95 -5.32 -36.84
CA ILE A 422 -7.53 -5.05 -37.02
C ILE A 422 -6.89 -6.28 -37.65
N THR A 423 -6.38 -6.13 -38.87
CA THR A 423 -5.73 -7.20 -39.64
C THR A 423 -4.27 -6.91 -39.91
N THR A 424 -3.81 -5.72 -39.56
CA THR A 424 -2.45 -5.22 -39.80
C THR A 424 -1.54 -5.36 -38.59
N ASN A 425 -2.10 -5.73 -37.46
CA ASN A 425 -1.41 -6.00 -36.21
C ASN A 425 -2.03 -7.21 -35.50
N THR A 426 -1.33 -7.78 -34.53
CA THR A 426 -1.77 -8.87 -33.67
C THR A 426 -1.55 -8.47 -32.21
N ALA A 427 -2.51 -8.81 -31.35
CA ALA A 427 -2.38 -8.49 -29.94
C ALA A 427 -1.27 -9.32 -29.25
N PRO A 428 -0.57 -8.75 -28.26
CA PRO A 428 0.40 -9.49 -27.46
C PRO A 428 -0.20 -10.79 -26.88
N VAL A 429 0.54 -11.90 -26.99
CA VAL A 429 0.14 -13.19 -26.42
C VAL A 429 0.86 -13.36 -25.07
N ILE A 430 0.12 -13.24 -23.99
CA ILE A 430 0.67 -13.36 -22.62
C ILE A 430 0.77 -14.84 -22.26
N SER A 431 1.95 -15.26 -21.75
CA SER A 431 2.13 -16.60 -21.19
C SER A 431 1.24 -16.80 -19.95
N PRO A 432 0.72 -18.01 -19.70
CA PRO A 432 -0.09 -18.26 -18.52
C PRO A 432 0.58 -17.81 -17.23
N LEU A 433 -0.15 -17.09 -16.40
CA LEU A 433 0.31 -16.61 -15.11
C LEU A 433 0.09 -17.68 -14.03
N THR A 434 0.95 -17.66 -13.02
CA THR A 434 0.88 -18.57 -11.87
C THR A 434 0.39 -17.80 -10.64
N ALA A 435 -0.55 -18.37 -9.91
CA ALA A 435 -0.95 -17.90 -8.59
C ALA A 435 0.07 -18.36 -7.53
N TYR A 436 0.36 -17.50 -6.55
CA TYR A 436 1.35 -17.76 -5.52
C TYR A 436 0.79 -17.56 -4.12
N SER A 437 1.39 -18.27 -3.16
CA SER A 437 1.22 -17.99 -1.74
C SER A 437 2.52 -17.42 -1.19
N ILE A 438 2.42 -16.29 -0.45
CA ILE A 438 3.56 -15.61 0.15
C ILE A 438 3.36 -15.37 1.64
N PRO A 439 4.44 -15.25 2.43
CA PRO A 439 4.32 -14.87 3.84
C PRO A 439 3.97 -13.38 3.96
N LYS A 440 3.19 -13.03 5.01
CA LYS A 440 2.86 -11.62 5.30
C LYS A 440 4.10 -10.79 5.62
N GLY A 441 4.00 -9.48 5.44
CA GLY A 441 5.07 -8.54 5.76
C GLY A 441 6.34 -8.70 4.91
N THR A 442 6.23 -9.32 3.73
CA THR A 442 7.36 -9.72 2.90
C THR A 442 7.22 -9.14 1.50
N ALA A 443 8.32 -8.60 0.97
CA ALA A 443 8.36 -8.08 -0.40
C ALA A 443 8.32 -9.23 -1.42
N TYR A 444 7.73 -8.96 -2.59
CA TYR A 444 7.62 -9.92 -3.68
C TYR A 444 7.68 -9.23 -5.04
N TYR A 445 7.72 -9.99 -6.10
CA TYR A 445 7.59 -9.49 -7.47
C TYR A 445 6.59 -10.33 -8.25
N LEU A 446 5.95 -9.72 -9.24
CA LEU A 446 5.23 -10.45 -10.27
C LEU A 446 5.98 -10.33 -11.59
N GLU A 447 5.88 -11.35 -12.42
CA GLU A 447 6.57 -11.41 -13.70
C GLU A 447 5.65 -12.01 -14.75
N ALA A 448 5.55 -11.35 -15.88
CA ALA A 448 4.85 -11.81 -17.06
C ALA A 448 5.80 -11.87 -18.26
N ALA A 449 5.52 -12.76 -19.17
CA ALA A 449 6.14 -12.80 -20.48
C ALA A 449 5.08 -12.76 -21.55
N ALA A 450 5.31 -11.99 -22.60
CA ALA A 450 4.43 -11.92 -23.76
C ALA A 450 5.24 -12.03 -25.04
N VAL A 451 4.60 -12.53 -26.08
CA VAL A 451 5.16 -12.62 -27.45
C VAL A 451 4.33 -11.71 -28.35
N ASP A 452 5.04 -10.86 -29.06
CA ASP A 452 4.49 -9.98 -30.09
C ASP A 452 5.53 -9.72 -31.17
N THR A 453 5.09 -9.19 -32.32
CA THR A 453 5.99 -8.73 -33.41
C THR A 453 6.53 -7.33 -33.13
N ASP A 454 5.80 -6.56 -32.36
CA ASP A 454 6.19 -5.22 -31.92
C ASP A 454 6.77 -5.26 -30.49
N PRO A 455 7.58 -4.28 -30.09
CA PRO A 455 7.99 -4.11 -28.69
C PRO A 455 6.77 -3.94 -27.78
N VAL A 456 6.82 -4.54 -26.59
CA VAL A 456 5.69 -4.49 -25.64
C VAL A 456 6.07 -3.79 -24.34
N LYS A 457 5.04 -3.23 -23.67
CA LYS A 457 5.13 -2.64 -22.33
C LYS A 457 4.16 -3.35 -21.39
N TYR A 458 4.61 -3.62 -20.17
CA TYR A 458 3.86 -4.33 -19.15
C TYR A 458 3.44 -3.36 -18.05
N THR A 459 2.15 -3.30 -17.76
CA THR A 459 1.57 -2.56 -16.63
C THR A 459 0.95 -3.56 -15.68
N TRP A 460 1.53 -3.72 -14.48
CA TRP A 460 0.95 -4.52 -13.41
C TRP A 460 0.10 -3.65 -12.49
N GLU A 461 -1.12 -4.05 -12.23
CA GLU A 461 -2.08 -3.30 -11.44
C GLU A 461 -2.81 -4.21 -10.46
N GLN A 462 -2.99 -3.74 -9.25
CA GLN A 462 -3.82 -4.38 -8.24
C GLN A 462 -5.24 -3.85 -8.38
N TYR A 463 -6.26 -4.74 -8.36
CA TYR A 463 -7.65 -4.34 -8.54
C TYR A 463 -8.56 -4.77 -7.39
N ASP A 464 -8.00 -4.92 -6.17
CA ASP A 464 -8.79 -5.11 -4.96
C ASP A 464 -9.51 -3.82 -4.59
N SER A 465 -10.84 -3.86 -4.56
CA SER A 465 -11.65 -2.71 -4.17
C SER A 465 -11.80 -2.59 -2.65
N VAL A 466 -12.07 -1.39 -2.18
CA VAL A 466 -12.56 -1.16 -0.82
C VAL A 466 -14.08 -0.98 -0.82
N ASP A 467 -14.74 -1.58 0.17
CA ASP A 467 -16.16 -1.32 0.37
C ASP A 467 -16.40 0.10 0.88
N GLY A 468 -17.36 0.74 0.29
CA GLY A 468 -18.12 1.94 0.58
C GLY A 468 -17.65 2.95 1.62
N LEU A 469 -16.92 2.64 2.65
CA LEU A 469 -16.61 3.55 3.74
C LEU A 469 -15.17 3.47 4.26
N ASN A 470 -14.38 2.56 3.75
CA ASN A 470 -12.98 2.41 4.16
C ASN A 470 -12.07 3.06 3.11
N SER A 471 -11.97 4.38 3.17
CA SER A 471 -10.96 5.07 2.38
C SER A 471 -9.57 4.51 2.73
N ILE A 472 -8.76 4.23 1.73
CA ILE A 472 -7.33 4.02 1.92
C ILE A 472 -6.70 5.41 2.05
N SER A 473 -7.03 6.07 3.13
CA SER A 473 -6.39 7.29 3.61
C SER A 473 -5.45 6.88 4.74
N GLY A 474 -4.29 6.97 4.53
CA GLY A 474 -3.05 6.93 5.09
C GLY A 474 -2.67 6.48 6.43
N ASP A 475 -3.21 6.69 7.50
CA ASP A 475 -2.42 6.93 8.71
C ASP A 475 -2.11 5.73 9.62
N THR A 476 -2.87 4.67 9.59
CA THR A 476 -2.75 3.67 10.66
C THR A 476 -2.86 2.25 10.18
N GLY A 477 -1.91 1.84 9.38
CA GLY A 477 -1.86 0.43 9.12
C GLY A 477 -2.52 0.00 7.83
N TRP A 478 -2.35 0.80 6.79
CA TRP A 478 -2.78 0.45 5.44
C TRP A 478 -2.38 -0.98 5.03
N GLY A 479 -1.17 -1.45 5.39
CA GLY A 479 -0.78 -2.85 5.23
C GLY A 479 -1.57 -3.84 6.09
N TYR A 480 -2.33 -3.38 7.06
CA TYR A 480 -3.22 -4.19 7.91
C TYR A 480 -4.68 -4.20 7.44
N ASN A 481 -5.00 -3.50 6.35
CA ASN A 481 -6.33 -3.56 5.76
C ASN A 481 -6.55 -4.90 5.07
N SER A 482 -7.73 -5.49 5.30
CA SER A 482 -8.14 -6.73 4.64
C SER A 482 -8.72 -6.51 3.23
N GLN A 483 -9.00 -5.27 2.85
CA GLN A 483 -9.59 -4.86 1.57
C GLN A 483 -8.76 -3.76 0.91
N GLY A 484 -9.04 -3.49 -0.36
CA GLY A 484 -8.44 -2.42 -1.14
C GLY A 484 -7.03 -2.71 -1.64
N ALA A 485 -6.57 -1.90 -2.59
CA ALA A 485 -5.25 -2.03 -3.16
C ALA A 485 -4.16 -1.55 -2.18
N LEU A 486 -3.04 -2.27 -2.15
CA LEU A 486 -1.86 -1.97 -1.33
C LEU A 486 -0.78 -1.23 -2.12
N THR A 487 -0.93 -1.15 -3.45
CA THR A 487 0.10 -0.63 -4.35
C THR A 487 -0.52 0.24 -5.41
N ARG A 488 0.13 1.37 -5.68
CA ARG A 488 -0.27 2.30 -6.75
C ARG A 488 -0.04 1.71 -8.13
N SER A 489 -0.70 2.25 -9.15
CA SER A 489 -0.37 1.97 -10.54
C SER A 489 0.87 2.75 -11.00
N TYR A 490 1.62 2.19 -11.95
CA TYR A 490 2.77 2.80 -12.62
C TYR A 490 2.66 2.61 -14.13
N PHE A 491 3.15 3.59 -14.87
CA PHE A 491 3.25 3.47 -16.31
C PHE A 491 4.02 2.22 -16.75
N GLY A 492 3.58 1.57 -17.82
CA GLY A 492 4.14 0.32 -18.31
C GLY A 492 5.63 0.40 -18.67
N THR A 493 6.37 -0.66 -18.39
CA THR A 493 7.79 -0.80 -18.69
C THR A 493 8.04 -1.96 -19.66
N ALA A 494 9.20 -1.96 -20.32
CA ALA A 494 9.61 -3.08 -21.18
C ALA A 494 9.93 -4.37 -20.38
N SER A 495 10.12 -4.25 -19.05
CA SER A 495 10.30 -5.40 -18.17
C SER A 495 8.94 -5.97 -17.78
N GLY A 496 8.75 -7.28 -17.97
CA GLY A 496 7.56 -7.97 -17.47
C GLY A 496 7.53 -8.11 -15.95
N ARG A 497 8.61 -7.76 -15.25
CA ARG A 497 8.72 -7.85 -13.78
C ARG A 497 8.43 -6.53 -13.11
N ARG A 498 7.58 -6.57 -12.10
CA ARG A 498 7.33 -5.48 -11.15
C ARG A 498 7.53 -5.97 -9.73
N TYR A 499 8.20 -5.18 -8.90
CA TYR A 499 8.41 -5.40 -7.47
C TYR A 499 7.32 -4.72 -6.64
N PHE A 500 6.91 -5.37 -5.54
CA PHE A 500 5.87 -4.92 -4.61
C PHE A 500 6.38 -5.00 -3.15
N PRO A 501 6.61 -3.84 -2.49
CA PRO A 501 6.71 -2.47 -3.05
C PRO A 501 7.80 -2.36 -4.12
N SER A 502 7.87 -1.21 -4.81
CA SER A 502 8.88 -0.95 -5.82
C SER A 502 10.29 -1.18 -5.27
N LEU A 503 11.20 -1.69 -6.11
CA LEU A 503 12.53 -2.09 -5.66
C LEU A 503 13.31 -0.99 -4.91
N PRO A 504 13.29 0.29 -5.32
CA PRO A 504 13.94 1.35 -4.55
C PRO A 504 13.46 1.45 -3.10
N LEU A 505 12.15 1.31 -2.87
CA LEU A 505 11.59 1.33 -1.51
C LEU A 505 12.09 0.16 -0.68
N VAL A 506 12.06 -1.06 -1.24
CA VAL A 506 12.56 -2.26 -0.56
C VAL A 506 14.07 -2.15 -0.30
N MET A 507 14.82 -1.56 -1.22
CA MET A 507 16.25 -1.26 -1.01
C MET A 507 16.48 -0.35 0.18
N ASP A 508 15.61 0.62 0.42
CA ASP A 508 15.69 1.53 1.57
C ASP A 508 15.06 0.96 2.85
N GLY A 509 14.60 -0.30 2.79
CA GLY A 509 13.96 -0.97 3.92
C GLY A 509 12.52 -0.50 4.17
N ILE A 510 11.92 0.19 3.21
CA ILE A 510 10.56 0.71 3.29
C ILE A 510 9.60 -0.35 2.72
N LEU A 511 8.96 -1.09 3.60
CA LEU A 511 7.95 -2.10 3.23
C LEU A 511 6.52 -1.62 3.46
N THR A 512 6.34 -0.49 4.13
CA THR A 512 5.03 0.06 4.45
C THR A 512 5.07 1.57 4.41
N ASN A 513 3.96 2.16 4.01
CA ASN A 513 3.73 3.59 4.11
C ASN A 513 3.27 3.90 5.55
N LYS A 514 4.17 4.41 6.39
CA LYS A 514 3.87 4.80 7.78
C LYS A 514 3.51 6.27 7.95
N THR A 515 3.75 7.06 6.91
CA THR A 515 3.46 8.49 6.95
C THR A 515 2.08 8.76 6.42
N ALA A 516 1.34 9.59 7.16
CA ALA A 516 0.03 10.03 6.72
C ALA A 516 0.09 10.66 5.32
N PRO A 517 -0.89 10.41 4.46
CA PRO A 517 -1.08 11.16 3.24
C PRO A 517 -1.11 12.66 3.53
N GLY A 518 -0.48 13.46 2.68
CA GLY A 518 -0.34 14.90 2.89
C GLY A 518 0.78 15.32 3.84
N SER A 519 1.54 14.37 4.44
CA SER A 519 2.78 14.69 5.14
C SER A 519 3.84 15.17 4.14
N THR A 520 4.72 16.08 4.57
CA THR A 520 5.83 16.59 3.75
C THR A 520 6.91 15.53 3.44
N THR A 521 6.85 14.37 4.07
CA THR A 521 7.62 13.19 3.72
C THR A 521 6.84 12.42 2.67
N ASN A 522 7.33 12.40 1.44
CA ASN A 522 6.71 11.78 0.27
C ASN A 522 6.22 10.35 0.54
N PRO A 523 4.92 10.10 0.70
CA PRO A 523 4.40 8.77 0.95
C PRO A 523 4.67 7.88 -0.27
N SER A 524 5.12 6.66 -0.02
CA SER A 524 5.43 5.72 -1.10
C SER A 524 4.19 5.22 -1.84
N TRP A 525 3.03 5.28 -1.21
CA TRP A 525 1.77 4.72 -1.70
C TRP A 525 1.87 3.24 -2.11
N GLU A 526 2.77 2.52 -1.44
CA GLU A 526 2.97 1.08 -1.57
C GLU A 526 3.26 0.45 -0.22
N THR A 527 2.66 -0.69 0.05
CA THR A 527 2.88 -1.47 1.27
C THR A 527 2.73 -2.96 1.00
N VAL A 528 3.43 -3.78 1.77
CA VAL A 528 3.13 -5.21 1.86
C VAL A 528 1.92 -5.43 2.77
N SER A 529 1.25 -6.58 2.62
CA SER A 529 0.19 -6.97 3.56
C SER A 529 0.78 -7.56 4.83
N TYR A 530 0.29 -7.10 5.99
CA TYR A 530 0.58 -7.68 7.31
C TYR A 530 -0.54 -8.59 7.83
N VAL A 531 -1.62 -8.72 7.05
CA VAL A 531 -2.75 -9.61 7.36
C VAL A 531 -2.93 -10.65 6.26
N PRO A 532 -3.43 -11.83 6.58
CA PRO A 532 -3.76 -12.83 5.59
C PRO A 532 -4.91 -12.35 4.70
N ARG A 533 -4.70 -12.37 3.40
CA ARG A 533 -5.71 -12.03 2.39
C ARG A 533 -5.27 -12.49 1.00
N THR A 534 -6.19 -12.54 0.08
CA THR A 534 -5.87 -12.71 -1.35
C THR A 534 -5.79 -11.34 -2.00
N LEU A 535 -4.74 -11.11 -2.76
CA LEU A 535 -4.50 -9.93 -3.56
C LEU A 535 -4.74 -10.29 -5.03
N HIS A 536 -5.47 -9.46 -5.75
CA HIS A 536 -5.81 -9.66 -7.15
C HIS A 536 -5.01 -8.71 -8.03
N TYR A 537 -4.28 -9.26 -8.98
CA TYR A 537 -3.44 -8.52 -9.91
C TYR A 537 -3.80 -8.80 -11.35
N ALA A 538 -3.72 -7.78 -12.16
CA ALA A 538 -3.75 -7.88 -13.60
C ALA A 538 -2.47 -7.33 -14.20
N VAL A 539 -1.98 -7.95 -15.27
CA VAL A 539 -1.00 -7.37 -16.16
C VAL A 539 -1.68 -6.97 -17.46
N THR A 540 -1.55 -5.71 -17.83
CA THR A 540 -1.93 -5.21 -19.15
C THR A 540 -0.66 -5.06 -19.98
N VAL A 541 -0.61 -5.77 -21.10
CA VAL A 541 0.51 -5.74 -22.06
C VAL A 541 0.06 -4.97 -23.29
N ARG A 542 0.71 -3.83 -23.54
CA ARG A 542 0.45 -2.95 -24.68
C ARG A 542 1.59 -3.10 -25.68
N ASP A 543 1.28 -3.28 -26.94
CA ASP A 543 2.29 -3.17 -28.00
C ASP A 543 2.64 -1.70 -28.27
N GLU A 544 3.80 -1.46 -28.83
CA GLU A 544 4.28 -0.13 -29.23
C GLU A 544 4.01 0.15 -30.71
N ASN A 545 3.00 -0.50 -31.32
CA ASN A 545 2.57 -0.23 -32.68
C ASN A 545 1.99 1.17 -32.78
N ALA A 546 2.61 2.02 -33.62
CA ALA A 546 2.19 3.43 -33.73
C ALA A 546 0.91 3.62 -34.53
N VAL A 547 0.47 2.59 -35.26
CA VAL A 547 -0.59 2.71 -36.30
C VAL A 547 -1.91 2.10 -35.82
N ARG A 548 -1.86 0.93 -35.27
CA ARG A 548 -2.99 0.16 -34.74
C ARG A 548 -2.55 -0.56 -33.47
N PRO A 549 -2.32 0.20 -32.39
CA PRO A 549 -1.88 -0.40 -31.13
C PRO A 549 -2.93 -1.39 -30.60
N MET A 550 -2.44 -2.46 -30.00
CA MET A 550 -3.28 -3.48 -29.38
C MET A 550 -2.76 -3.79 -27.96
N LEU A 551 -3.63 -4.31 -27.15
CA LEU A 551 -3.25 -4.77 -25.81
C LEU A 551 -3.90 -6.12 -25.50
N SER A 552 -3.32 -6.82 -24.54
CA SER A 552 -3.92 -7.98 -23.89
C SER A 552 -3.77 -7.87 -22.41
N SER A 553 -4.67 -8.47 -21.63
CA SER A 553 -4.59 -8.51 -20.18
C SER A 553 -4.71 -9.94 -19.66
N SER A 554 -4.06 -10.22 -18.55
CA SER A 554 -4.16 -11.50 -17.84
C SER A 554 -4.14 -11.26 -16.33
N GLU A 555 -4.90 -12.07 -15.60
CA GLU A 555 -5.07 -11.95 -14.15
C GLU A 555 -4.31 -13.03 -13.40
N THR A 556 -3.90 -12.71 -12.17
CA THR A 556 -3.36 -13.67 -11.22
C THR A 556 -3.68 -13.24 -9.78
N THR A 557 -3.45 -14.17 -8.84
CA THR A 557 -3.66 -13.91 -7.43
C THR A 557 -2.40 -14.17 -6.62
N VAL A 558 -2.24 -13.40 -5.54
CA VAL A 558 -1.21 -13.61 -4.53
C VAL A 558 -1.90 -13.79 -3.18
N THR A 559 -1.86 -15.00 -2.64
CA THR A 559 -2.42 -15.30 -1.32
C THR A 559 -1.38 -15.03 -0.25
N VAL A 560 -1.66 -14.06 0.61
CA VAL A 560 -0.84 -13.74 1.78
C VAL A 560 -1.25 -14.64 2.94
N GLY A 561 -0.31 -15.43 3.46
CA GLY A 561 -0.53 -16.36 4.55
C GLY A 561 -0.35 -15.77 5.94
N ASN A 562 -0.52 -16.61 6.96
CA ASN A 562 -0.40 -16.20 8.36
C ASN A 562 1.05 -16.06 8.84
N ASP A 563 1.98 -16.75 8.20
CA ASP A 563 3.40 -16.74 8.58
C ASP A 563 4.11 -15.50 8.03
N GLY A 564 5.22 -15.12 8.63
CA GLY A 564 6.03 -13.99 8.14
C GLY A 564 6.36 -12.95 9.21
N PRO A 565 7.24 -12.01 8.87
CA PRO A 565 7.86 -11.81 7.56
C PRO A 565 9.05 -12.74 7.29
N PHE A 566 9.25 -13.11 6.02
CA PHE A 566 10.51 -13.69 5.54
C PHE A 566 11.54 -12.56 5.39
N LYS A 567 12.68 -12.64 6.11
CA LYS A 567 13.63 -11.54 6.20
C LYS A 567 15.03 -12.00 6.58
N PHE A 568 16.06 -11.20 6.30
CA PHE A 568 17.37 -11.41 6.87
C PHE A 568 17.36 -11.32 8.40
N ALA A 569 18.22 -12.11 9.02
CA ALA A 569 18.45 -12.12 10.45
C ALA A 569 19.93 -11.83 10.74
N GLY A 570 20.20 -11.15 11.84
CA GLY A 570 21.56 -10.90 12.33
C GLY A 570 22.35 -9.85 11.56
N LEU A 571 21.88 -9.32 10.45
CA LEU A 571 22.54 -8.26 9.70
C LEU A 571 22.00 -6.87 10.07
N THR A 572 22.92 -5.95 10.32
CA THR A 572 22.63 -4.53 10.57
C THR A 572 23.48 -3.65 9.66
N SER A 573 23.22 -2.36 9.61
CA SER A 573 24.05 -1.40 8.86
C SER A 573 25.49 -1.26 9.40
N SER A 574 25.77 -1.74 10.60
CA SER A 574 27.12 -1.82 11.18
C SER A 574 27.80 -3.17 10.97
N SER A 575 27.12 -4.13 10.32
CA SER A 575 27.69 -5.45 10.07
C SER A 575 28.83 -5.37 9.06
N VAL A 576 29.89 -6.14 9.34
CA VAL A 576 31.04 -6.30 8.44
C VAL A 576 31.07 -7.76 8.01
N LEU A 577 30.99 -7.98 6.70
CA LEU A 577 31.28 -9.26 6.07
C LEU A 577 32.70 -9.20 5.49
N TYR A 578 33.38 -10.33 5.43
CA TYR A 578 34.79 -10.33 5.02
C TYR A 578 34.97 -10.96 3.66
N ASN A 579 35.67 -10.25 2.77
CA ASN A 579 36.04 -10.80 1.46
C ASN A 579 37.00 -11.99 1.59
N ASN A 580 37.07 -12.81 0.55
CA ASN A 580 37.90 -14.03 0.50
C ASN A 580 37.70 -14.95 1.75
N SER A 581 36.54 -14.93 2.36
CA SER A 581 36.24 -15.60 3.61
C SER A 581 34.82 -16.15 3.60
N SER A 582 34.59 -17.24 4.31
CA SER A 582 33.26 -17.80 4.54
C SER A 582 32.54 -16.94 5.58
N ASN A 583 31.41 -16.37 5.18
CA ASN A 583 30.54 -15.57 6.04
C ASN A 583 29.19 -16.24 6.10
N THR A 584 28.65 -16.43 7.29
CA THR A 584 27.35 -17.07 7.35
C THR A 584 26.23 -16.04 7.31
N ILE A 585 25.35 -16.21 6.36
CA ILE A 585 24.16 -15.42 6.16
C ILE A 585 22.97 -16.14 6.76
N GLN A 586 22.17 -15.39 7.51
CA GLN A 586 20.99 -15.95 8.19
C GLN A 586 19.73 -15.22 7.79
N TRP A 587 18.62 -15.95 7.83
CA TRP A 587 17.29 -15.43 7.58
C TRP A 587 16.23 -16.14 8.43
N ASP A 588 15.14 -15.45 8.67
CA ASP A 588 13.94 -16.05 9.23
C ASP A 588 13.19 -16.76 8.11
N VAL A 589 13.07 -18.06 8.21
CA VAL A 589 12.37 -18.90 7.22
C VAL A 589 10.87 -18.60 7.21
N ALA A 590 10.32 -18.12 8.31
CA ALA A 590 8.89 -17.78 8.44
C ALA A 590 7.96 -18.93 7.98
N ASN A 591 8.30 -20.17 8.33
CA ASN A 591 7.59 -21.39 7.94
C ASN A 591 7.45 -21.60 6.41
N THR A 592 8.17 -20.85 5.57
CA THR A 592 7.99 -20.87 4.11
C THR A 592 8.47 -22.14 3.42
N ALA A 593 9.20 -23.02 4.12
CA ALA A 593 9.55 -24.35 3.60
C ALA A 593 8.34 -25.31 3.53
N ALA A 594 7.29 -25.04 4.32
CA ALA A 594 6.06 -25.83 4.39
C ALA A 594 4.97 -25.27 3.46
N ALA A 595 3.88 -26.03 3.30
CA ALA A 595 2.67 -25.55 2.66
C ALA A 595 2.06 -24.36 3.44
N PRO A 596 1.46 -23.37 2.77
CA PRO A 596 1.14 -23.31 1.34
C PRO A 596 2.29 -22.78 0.46
N TYR A 597 3.42 -22.36 1.01
CA TYR A 597 4.50 -21.67 0.31
C TYR A 597 5.42 -22.64 -0.45
N ASN A 598 5.75 -23.78 0.13
CA ASN A 598 6.53 -24.90 -0.42
C ASN A 598 7.91 -24.49 -0.98
N VAL A 599 8.60 -23.55 -0.34
CA VAL A 599 9.90 -23.04 -0.76
C VAL A 599 11.01 -23.88 -0.11
N ALA A 600 11.44 -24.94 -0.78
CA ALA A 600 12.49 -25.83 -0.29
C ALA A 600 13.89 -25.20 -0.36
N ALA A 601 14.11 -24.26 -1.27
CA ALA A 601 15.41 -23.64 -1.52
C ALA A 601 15.29 -22.13 -1.78
N VAL A 602 16.38 -21.43 -1.49
CA VAL A 602 16.53 -19.97 -1.71
C VAL A 602 17.82 -19.68 -2.46
N LYS A 603 17.84 -18.55 -3.15
CA LYS A 603 19.00 -17.96 -3.81
C LYS A 603 19.50 -16.80 -2.97
N ILE A 604 20.83 -16.60 -2.93
CA ILE A 604 21.45 -15.43 -2.30
C ILE A 604 22.30 -14.69 -3.35
N ASP A 605 22.04 -13.42 -3.56
CA ASP A 605 22.80 -12.54 -4.43
C ASP A 605 23.09 -11.21 -3.75
N TYR A 606 23.96 -10.38 -4.36
CA TYR A 606 24.29 -9.06 -3.82
C TYR A 606 24.27 -7.98 -4.90
N THR A 607 24.12 -6.76 -4.45
CA THR A 607 24.27 -5.54 -5.26
C THR A 607 25.26 -4.57 -4.61
N SER A 608 26.05 -3.88 -5.43
CA SER A 608 26.91 -2.76 -5.04
C SER A 608 26.51 -1.44 -5.72
N ASP A 609 25.49 -1.48 -6.57
CA ASP A 609 25.00 -0.35 -7.38
C ASP A 609 23.53 -0.03 -7.09
N ASN A 610 23.13 -0.24 -5.84
CA ASN A 610 21.79 0.04 -5.31
C ASN A 610 20.66 -0.69 -6.06
N GLY A 611 20.91 -1.95 -6.46
CA GLY A 611 19.88 -2.82 -7.06
C GLY A 611 19.79 -2.74 -8.58
N THR A 612 20.66 -1.96 -9.24
CA THR A 612 20.70 -1.90 -10.70
C THR A 612 21.15 -3.24 -11.28
N THR A 613 22.18 -3.85 -10.67
CA THR A 613 22.64 -5.19 -11.02
C THR A 613 22.73 -6.09 -9.78
N TRP A 614 22.53 -7.38 -9.99
CA TRP A 614 22.61 -8.40 -8.95
C TRP A 614 23.59 -9.50 -9.37
N THR A 615 24.52 -9.82 -8.49
CA THR A 615 25.52 -10.87 -8.71
C THR A 615 25.26 -12.03 -7.76
N ASP A 616 25.19 -13.24 -8.30
CA ASP A 616 24.94 -14.45 -7.53
C ASP A 616 26.11 -14.76 -6.60
N LEU A 617 25.80 -14.96 -5.32
CA LEU A 617 26.69 -15.56 -4.33
C LEU A 617 26.41 -17.07 -4.17
N VAL A 618 25.14 -17.41 -4.13
CA VAL A 618 24.65 -18.79 -3.97
C VAL A 618 23.42 -18.96 -4.84
N ALA A 619 23.56 -19.68 -5.93
CA ALA A 619 22.46 -19.89 -6.88
C ALA A 619 21.30 -20.69 -6.27
N SER A 620 21.59 -21.59 -5.31
CA SER A 620 20.58 -22.36 -4.59
C SER A 620 21.16 -22.93 -3.29
N THR A 621 20.40 -22.81 -2.21
CA THR A 621 20.67 -23.45 -0.92
C THR A 621 19.35 -23.86 -0.25
N PRO A 622 19.32 -24.92 0.58
CA PRO A 622 18.11 -25.24 1.34
C PRO A 622 17.58 -24.06 2.16
N ASN A 623 16.28 -23.92 2.23
CA ASN A 623 15.62 -22.87 3.01
C ASN A 623 15.54 -23.24 4.50
N THR A 624 16.71 -23.30 5.16
CA THR A 624 16.87 -23.74 6.56
C THR A 624 17.19 -22.60 7.53
N GLY A 625 17.23 -21.34 7.03
CA GLY A 625 17.48 -20.17 7.86
C GLY A 625 18.94 -19.75 7.96
N SER A 626 19.90 -20.52 7.42
CA SER A 626 21.31 -20.11 7.42
C SER A 626 22.12 -20.81 6.32
N TYR A 627 23.15 -20.11 5.82
CA TYR A 627 24.10 -20.68 4.88
C TYR A 627 25.46 -19.96 4.97
N ALA A 628 26.54 -20.72 4.86
CA ALA A 628 27.89 -20.18 4.83
C ALA A 628 28.28 -19.78 3.41
N VAL A 629 28.35 -18.48 3.15
CA VAL A 629 28.63 -17.90 1.83
C VAL A 629 30.11 -17.57 1.72
N GLN A 630 30.79 -18.07 0.70
CA GLN A 630 32.14 -17.64 0.36
C GLN A 630 32.07 -16.31 -0.39
N MET A 631 32.51 -15.22 0.25
CA MET A 631 32.53 -13.91 -0.37
C MET A 631 33.66 -13.79 -1.41
N PRO A 632 33.41 -13.15 -2.56
CA PRO A 632 34.41 -12.93 -3.58
C PRO A 632 35.63 -12.17 -3.03
N ALA A 633 36.84 -12.55 -3.48
CA ALA A 633 38.09 -11.95 -3.01
C ALA A 633 38.20 -10.46 -3.38
N ASN A 634 37.61 -10.05 -4.50
CA ASN A 634 37.67 -8.69 -5.01
C ASN A 634 36.53 -7.80 -4.52
N LEU A 635 35.64 -8.33 -3.72
CA LEU A 635 34.49 -7.56 -3.23
C LEU A 635 34.93 -6.59 -2.14
N SER A 636 34.53 -5.34 -2.24
CA SER A 636 34.86 -4.27 -1.28
C SER A 636 33.77 -3.22 -1.25
N GLY A 637 33.79 -2.35 -0.26
CA GLY A 637 32.82 -1.27 -0.09
C GLY A 637 31.55 -1.71 0.58
N SER A 638 30.46 -1.01 0.31
CA SER A 638 29.14 -1.30 0.87
C SER A 638 28.30 -2.09 -0.13
N ILE A 639 27.67 -3.15 0.33
CA ILE A 639 26.76 -3.98 -0.48
C ILE A 639 25.42 -4.18 0.27
N LYS A 640 24.42 -4.56 -0.50
CA LYS A 640 23.19 -5.16 0.06
C LYS A 640 23.05 -6.58 -0.47
N LEU A 641 22.59 -7.47 0.38
CA LEU A 641 22.27 -8.85 0.02
C LEU A 641 20.78 -8.96 -0.30
N ARG A 642 20.44 -9.85 -1.22
CA ARG A 642 19.05 -10.27 -1.44
C ARG A 642 18.98 -11.78 -1.26
N ILE A 643 17.94 -12.23 -0.56
CA ILE A 643 17.55 -13.63 -0.48
C ILE A 643 16.20 -13.79 -1.16
N SER A 644 16.12 -14.69 -2.14
CA SER A 644 14.93 -14.90 -2.96
C SER A 644 14.47 -16.34 -2.90
N ALA A 645 13.17 -16.55 -2.79
CA ALA A 645 12.56 -17.86 -2.90
C ALA A 645 12.79 -18.46 -4.30
N ILE A 646 13.12 -19.75 -4.36
CA ILE A 646 13.18 -20.50 -5.62
C ILE A 646 11.85 -21.24 -5.80
N GLY A 647 11.20 -21.01 -6.96
CA GLY A 647 9.86 -21.51 -7.24
C GLY A 647 8.72 -20.70 -6.63
N ASN A 648 9.04 -19.54 -6.03
CA ASN A 648 8.07 -18.58 -5.53
C ASN A 648 8.58 -17.15 -5.81
N ILE A 649 7.79 -16.14 -5.48
CA ILE A 649 8.00 -14.74 -5.89
C ILE A 649 8.49 -13.81 -4.77
N PHE A 650 8.54 -14.25 -3.53
CA PHE A 650 8.93 -13.39 -2.41
C PHE A 650 10.45 -13.36 -2.21
N TYR A 651 10.91 -12.25 -1.63
CA TYR A 651 12.33 -12.02 -1.36
C TYR A 651 12.51 -11.06 -0.17
N ALA A 652 13.74 -10.99 0.33
CA ALA A 652 14.13 -9.99 1.32
C ALA A 652 15.47 -9.34 0.93
N ILE A 653 15.66 -8.08 1.33
CA ILE A 653 16.90 -7.33 1.14
C ILE A 653 17.49 -6.98 2.51
N SER A 654 18.79 -7.13 2.66
CA SER A 654 19.49 -6.79 3.89
C SER A 654 19.65 -5.28 4.05
N PRO A 655 19.89 -4.77 5.26
CA PRO A 655 20.56 -3.48 5.42
C PRO A 655 21.88 -3.44 4.63
N ALA A 656 22.38 -2.26 4.31
CA ALA A 656 23.69 -2.12 3.72
C ALA A 656 24.75 -2.65 4.70
N VAL A 657 25.63 -3.54 4.24
CA VAL A 657 26.72 -4.11 5.02
C VAL A 657 28.06 -3.74 4.41
N THR A 658 29.08 -3.57 5.24
CA THR A 658 30.43 -3.24 4.77
C THR A 658 31.21 -4.51 4.48
N ILE A 659 31.94 -4.52 3.36
CA ILE A 659 32.91 -5.59 3.07
C ILE A 659 34.29 -5.15 3.57
N GLY A 660 34.80 -5.88 4.54
CA GLY A 660 36.13 -5.69 5.13
C GLY A 660 37.10 -6.79 4.70
N THR A 661 38.39 -6.56 4.96
CA THR A 661 39.43 -7.59 4.87
C THR A 661 39.46 -8.33 6.20
N ALA A 662 39.52 -9.66 6.12
CA ALA A 662 39.59 -10.49 7.30
C ALA A 662 40.75 -10.07 8.22
N PRO A 663 40.51 -9.68 9.48
CA PRO A 663 41.61 -9.41 10.42
C PRO A 663 42.37 -10.71 10.69
N VAL A 664 43.69 -10.62 10.67
CA VAL A 664 44.55 -11.72 11.07
C VAL A 664 44.30 -12.05 12.56
N SER A 665 43.85 -13.25 12.80
CA SER A 665 43.58 -13.93 14.08
C SER A 665 43.87 -13.15 15.35
N THR A 666 42.85 -12.80 16.10
CA THR A 666 42.95 -12.55 17.53
C THR A 666 41.88 -13.35 18.26
N SER A 667 42.28 -13.97 19.39
CA SER A 667 41.37 -14.65 20.31
C SER A 667 40.45 -13.71 21.09
N ALA A 668 40.21 -12.50 20.58
CA ALA A 668 39.35 -11.48 21.18
C ALA A 668 37.88 -11.87 21.17
N ALA A 669 37.17 -11.50 22.19
CA ALA A 669 35.75 -11.70 22.31
C ALA A 669 34.98 -10.99 21.17
N PRO A 670 33.94 -11.61 20.58
CA PRO A 670 33.07 -10.94 19.63
C PRO A 670 32.45 -9.68 20.24
N THR A 671 32.41 -8.60 19.42
CA THR A 671 31.80 -7.31 19.83
C THR A 671 30.38 -7.21 19.26
N GLY A 672 29.60 -6.25 19.75
CA GLY A 672 28.26 -5.99 19.20
C GLY A 672 27.22 -7.09 19.52
N VAL A 673 27.41 -7.86 20.58
CA VAL A 673 26.43 -8.86 21.01
C VAL A 673 25.13 -8.16 21.39
N ALA A 674 24.05 -8.47 20.69
CA ALA A 674 22.73 -7.90 20.90
C ALA A 674 21.62 -8.87 20.50
N ALA A 675 20.46 -8.76 21.15
CA ALA A 675 19.24 -9.41 20.66
C ALA A 675 18.58 -8.54 19.59
N ILE A 676 18.11 -9.16 18.53
CA ILE A 676 17.36 -8.48 17.48
C ILE A 676 15.93 -8.27 17.99
N GLY A 677 15.59 -7.04 18.36
CA GLY A 677 14.33 -6.71 19.05
C GLY A 677 13.07 -7.19 18.31
N ALA A 678 13.07 -7.13 16.98
CA ALA A 678 11.98 -7.65 16.16
C ALA A 678 11.87 -9.20 16.17
N GLU A 679 12.93 -9.90 16.55
CA GLU A 679 13.01 -11.36 16.58
C GLU A 679 12.99 -11.93 18.00
N ILE A 680 12.64 -11.12 18.98
CA ILE A 680 12.34 -11.58 20.32
C ILE A 680 10.85 -11.94 20.35
N SER A 681 10.56 -13.20 20.61
CA SER A 681 9.21 -13.70 20.87
C SER A 681 9.02 -14.03 22.35
N LYS A 682 7.92 -14.69 22.68
CA LYS A 682 7.69 -15.20 24.04
C LYS A 682 8.60 -16.39 24.41
N THR A 683 9.03 -17.17 23.42
CA THR A 683 9.82 -18.40 23.67
C THR A 683 11.10 -18.49 22.87
N THR A 684 11.39 -17.48 22.04
CA THR A 684 12.59 -17.43 21.22
C THR A 684 13.23 -16.05 21.23
N ALA A 685 14.52 -15.97 20.98
CA ALA A 685 15.23 -14.73 20.74
C ALA A 685 16.41 -14.98 19.82
N ARG A 686 16.58 -14.16 18.80
CA ARG A 686 17.79 -14.20 17.99
C ARG A 686 18.81 -13.24 18.57
N ILE A 687 19.98 -13.79 18.86
CA ILE A 687 21.16 -13.05 19.32
C ILE A 687 22.13 -12.94 18.14
N ALA A 688 22.65 -11.76 17.88
CA ALA A 688 23.64 -11.48 16.85
C ALA A 688 24.85 -10.77 17.42
N TRP A 689 25.98 -10.84 16.71
CA TRP A 689 27.23 -10.19 17.08
C TRP A 689 28.06 -9.90 15.82
N ASN A 690 29.10 -9.09 15.95
CA ASN A 690 30.02 -8.83 14.85
C ASN A 690 30.81 -10.10 14.51
N SER A 691 30.88 -10.45 13.24
CA SER A 691 31.54 -11.67 12.80
C SER A 691 33.06 -11.60 13.03
N VAL A 692 33.61 -12.74 13.43
CA VAL A 692 35.05 -12.98 13.49
C VAL A 692 35.43 -13.93 12.34
N PRO A 693 36.36 -13.58 11.46
CA PRO A 693 36.68 -14.38 10.29
C PRO A 693 37.16 -15.78 10.63
N GLY A 694 36.60 -16.77 9.92
CA GLY A 694 36.97 -18.17 10.09
C GLY A 694 36.55 -18.77 11.45
N ALA A 695 35.75 -18.03 12.23
CA ALA A 695 35.28 -18.51 13.52
C ALA A 695 33.94 -19.21 13.43
N THR A 696 33.76 -20.23 14.21
CA THR A 696 32.49 -20.67 14.77
C THR A 696 32.35 -20.06 16.18
N TYR A 697 31.20 -20.22 16.81
CA TYR A 697 30.93 -19.51 18.05
C TYR A 697 30.39 -20.44 19.14
N ALA A 698 30.87 -20.26 20.36
CA ALA A 698 30.26 -20.80 21.55
C ALA A 698 29.36 -19.72 22.16
N VAL A 699 28.13 -20.07 22.46
CA VAL A 699 27.13 -19.15 23.00
C VAL A 699 26.61 -19.71 24.31
N ASN A 700 26.75 -18.93 25.36
CA ASN A 700 26.22 -19.23 26.68
C ASN A 700 25.02 -18.32 26.94
N TYR A 701 23.93 -18.87 27.45
CA TYR A 701 22.76 -18.09 27.85
C TYR A 701 22.13 -18.65 29.12
N ARG A 702 21.53 -17.81 29.92
CA ARG A 702 20.82 -18.18 31.13
C ARG A 702 19.73 -17.19 31.49
N LYS A 703 18.81 -17.57 32.37
CA LYS A 703 17.96 -16.59 33.05
C LYS A 703 18.84 -15.66 33.90
N ALA A 704 18.57 -14.36 33.80
CA ALA A 704 19.34 -13.38 34.53
C ALA A 704 19.33 -13.67 36.04
N GLY A 705 20.50 -13.64 36.63
CA GLY A 705 20.69 -13.91 38.07
C GLY A 705 20.75 -15.42 38.46
N THR A 706 20.65 -16.36 37.52
CA THR A 706 20.89 -17.79 37.83
C THR A 706 22.35 -18.15 37.68
N ALA A 707 22.78 -19.19 38.38
CA ALA A 707 24.20 -19.60 38.38
C ALA A 707 24.58 -20.41 37.13
N ASN A 708 23.68 -21.25 36.60
CA ASN A 708 23.97 -22.20 35.52
C ASN A 708 23.75 -21.63 34.16
N TRP A 709 24.73 -21.85 33.27
CA TRP A 709 24.66 -21.48 31.87
C TRP A 709 24.16 -22.67 31.01
N SER A 710 23.24 -22.38 30.12
CA SER A 710 22.92 -23.24 28.98
C SER A 710 23.85 -22.92 27.83
N ASN A 711 24.31 -23.94 27.08
CA ASN A 711 25.29 -23.74 26.02
C ASN A 711 24.69 -24.12 24.67
N THR A 712 25.04 -23.37 23.67
CA THR A 712 24.79 -23.72 22.27
C THR A 712 25.96 -23.26 21.41
N THR A 713 26.02 -23.73 20.18
CA THR A 713 27.07 -23.30 19.25
C THR A 713 26.42 -22.71 18.00
N SER A 714 27.14 -21.82 17.35
CA SER A 714 26.73 -21.30 16.04
C SER A 714 27.93 -21.33 15.09
N THR A 715 27.67 -21.73 13.85
CA THR A 715 28.66 -21.56 12.78
C THR A 715 28.60 -20.16 12.18
N THR A 716 27.79 -19.26 12.79
CA THR A 716 27.37 -17.97 12.27
C THR A 716 27.57 -16.90 13.32
N ASN A 717 27.54 -15.65 12.93
CA ASN A 717 27.53 -14.48 13.82
C ASN A 717 26.16 -14.19 14.48
N SER A 718 25.24 -15.17 14.48
CA SER A 718 24.02 -15.12 15.29
C SER A 718 23.49 -16.52 15.61
N VAL A 719 22.57 -16.60 16.56
CA VAL A 719 21.90 -17.83 16.99
C VAL A 719 20.46 -17.57 17.38
N MET A 720 19.56 -18.47 17.04
CA MET A 720 18.20 -18.48 17.58
C MET A 720 18.20 -19.29 18.89
N LEU A 721 17.94 -18.62 20.00
CA LEU A 721 17.68 -19.27 21.28
C LEU A 721 16.20 -19.68 21.31
N ASN A 722 15.93 -20.94 21.57
CA ASN A 722 14.59 -21.53 21.59
C ASN A 722 14.24 -22.02 23.00
N ALA A 723 12.97 -22.35 23.20
CA ALA A 723 12.45 -22.87 24.47
C ALA A 723 12.74 -21.93 25.66
N LEU A 724 12.78 -20.64 25.41
CA LEU A 724 12.87 -19.62 26.45
C LEU A 724 11.52 -19.51 27.17
N GLU A 725 11.54 -18.98 28.38
CA GLU A 725 10.33 -18.62 29.12
C GLU A 725 9.92 -17.20 28.72
N ASP A 726 8.62 -16.97 28.65
CA ASP A 726 8.06 -15.67 28.33
C ASP A 726 8.27 -14.66 29.48
N GLU A 727 8.26 -13.37 29.17
CA GLU A 727 8.49 -12.25 30.10
C GLU A 727 9.72 -12.41 31.03
N THR A 728 10.72 -13.11 30.55
CA THR A 728 11.87 -13.49 31.37
C THR A 728 13.13 -12.76 30.88
N ASN A 729 13.90 -12.20 31.82
CA ASN A 729 15.20 -11.65 31.50
C ASN A 729 16.24 -12.75 31.32
N TYR A 730 17.00 -12.68 30.24
CA TYR A 730 18.10 -13.58 29.93
C TYR A 730 19.41 -12.81 29.79
N GLU A 731 20.50 -13.47 30.20
CA GLU A 731 21.86 -13.03 29.91
C GLU A 731 22.46 -13.93 28.83
N VAL A 732 23.22 -13.37 27.92
CA VAL A 732 23.96 -14.10 26.90
C VAL A 732 25.38 -13.58 26.77
N GLN A 733 26.33 -14.47 26.49
CA GLN A 733 27.71 -14.17 26.16
C GLN A 733 28.19 -15.05 25.02
N VAL A 734 29.09 -14.55 24.20
CA VAL A 734 29.55 -15.20 22.97
C VAL A 734 31.07 -15.23 22.91
N ALA A 735 31.65 -16.36 22.56
CA ALA A 735 33.08 -16.52 22.28
C ALA A 735 33.30 -17.00 20.85
N ALA A 736 34.29 -16.45 20.18
CA ALA A 736 34.74 -16.96 18.88
C ALA A 736 35.58 -18.22 19.05
N VAL A 737 35.41 -19.20 18.18
CA VAL A 737 36.20 -20.43 18.10
C VAL A 737 36.88 -20.49 16.73
N VAL A 738 38.18 -20.29 16.72
CA VAL A 738 38.99 -20.30 15.48
C VAL A 738 39.96 -21.48 15.56
N ASN A 739 40.00 -22.28 14.53
CA ASN A 739 40.83 -23.50 14.49
C ASN A 739 40.68 -24.42 15.73
N THR A 740 39.45 -24.60 16.15
CA THR A 740 39.08 -25.38 17.36
C THR A 740 39.51 -24.76 18.72
N VAL A 741 40.14 -23.60 18.72
CA VAL A 741 40.53 -22.86 19.94
C VAL A 741 39.46 -21.80 20.25
N GLN A 742 38.83 -21.95 21.43
CA GLN A 742 37.85 -20.96 21.92
C GLN A 742 38.56 -19.75 22.50
N GLY A 743 38.15 -18.55 22.05
CA GLY A 743 38.56 -17.28 22.60
C GLY A 743 37.84 -16.91 23.89
N THR A 744 38.01 -15.68 24.35
CA THR A 744 37.31 -15.12 25.51
C THR A 744 35.84 -14.85 25.19
N PHE A 745 34.95 -15.07 26.15
CA PHE A 745 33.56 -14.66 26.05
C PHE A 745 33.41 -13.13 26.10
N SER A 746 32.41 -12.62 25.39
CA SER A 746 31.96 -11.24 25.48
C SER A 746 31.44 -10.92 26.89
N ASN A 747 31.30 -9.64 27.20
CA ASN A 747 30.50 -9.21 28.35
C ASN A 747 29.08 -9.73 28.23
N ASN A 748 28.39 -9.93 29.35
CA ASN A 748 26.99 -10.35 29.33
C ASN A 748 26.13 -9.26 28.65
N TYR A 749 25.30 -9.68 27.71
CA TYR A 749 24.22 -8.89 27.17
C TYR A 749 22.90 -9.38 27.75
N THR A 750 22.04 -8.46 28.17
CA THR A 750 20.74 -8.80 28.77
C THR A 750 19.60 -8.43 27.85
N PHE A 751 18.65 -9.33 27.64
CA PHE A 751 17.41 -9.10 26.92
C PHE A 751 16.23 -9.71 27.68
N LYS A 752 15.00 -9.25 27.35
CA LYS A 752 13.76 -9.78 27.90
C LYS A 752 12.91 -10.40 26.80
N THR A 753 12.40 -11.62 27.01
CA THR A 753 11.42 -12.25 26.12
C THR A 753 10.08 -11.54 26.23
N LYS A 754 9.28 -11.57 25.14
CA LYS A 754 7.96 -10.97 25.13
C LYS A 754 6.94 -11.80 25.89
N GLY A 755 5.90 -11.18 26.42
CA GLY A 755 4.80 -11.82 27.12
C GLY A 755 3.60 -12.11 26.20
N LEU A 756 2.55 -12.71 26.76
CA LEU A 756 1.28 -12.95 26.05
C LEU A 756 0.52 -11.68 25.66
N GLN A 757 0.89 -10.55 26.25
CA GLN A 757 0.27 -9.25 25.98
C GLN A 757 0.70 -8.61 24.65
N THR A 758 1.70 -9.14 23.96
CA THR A 758 2.12 -8.61 22.66
C THR A 758 1.19 -9.09 21.56
N GLY A 759 0.22 -8.29 21.25
CA GLY A 759 -0.81 -8.23 20.20
C GLY A 759 -1.10 -9.42 19.26
N LEU A 760 -0.14 -10.29 19.04
CA LEU A 760 -0.30 -11.45 18.14
C LEU A 760 -0.90 -12.69 18.83
N ASP A 761 -0.95 -12.71 20.15
CA ASP A 761 -1.41 -13.88 20.92
C ASP A 761 -2.90 -13.79 21.32
N TYR A 762 -3.46 -12.59 21.34
CA TYR A 762 -4.88 -12.37 21.58
C TYR A 762 -5.59 -11.99 20.30
N CYS A 763 -6.86 -12.40 20.18
CA CYS A 763 -7.66 -12.01 19.03
C CYS A 763 -7.70 -10.48 18.88
N LEU A 764 -7.36 -10.01 17.69
CA LEU A 764 -7.54 -8.61 17.30
C LEU A 764 -9.01 -8.40 16.94
N MET A 765 -9.53 -7.22 17.27
CA MET A 765 -10.85 -6.80 16.84
C MET A 765 -10.80 -6.44 15.37
N THR A 766 -11.56 -7.14 14.55
CA THR A 766 -11.82 -6.71 13.19
C THR A 766 -12.87 -5.60 13.25
N THR A 767 -12.49 -4.39 12.92
CA THR A 767 -13.44 -3.29 12.70
C THR A 767 -14.08 -3.54 11.34
N GLY A 768 -15.18 -4.28 11.33
CA GLY A 768 -16.03 -4.38 10.14
C GLY A 768 -17.07 -3.28 10.19
N GLY A 769 -17.13 -2.46 9.16
CA GLY A 769 -18.19 -1.47 8.97
C GLY A 769 -17.75 -0.01 9.09
N ASN A 770 -18.42 0.80 8.33
CA ASN A 770 -18.23 2.23 8.20
C ASN A 770 -18.23 2.97 9.54
N SER A 771 -17.14 3.64 9.87
CA SER A 771 -17.15 4.61 10.96
C SER A 771 -17.77 5.91 10.45
N PHE A 772 -19.01 6.18 10.81
CA PHE A 772 -19.56 7.49 10.51
C PHE A 772 -18.77 8.60 11.20
N ALA A 773 -18.27 9.52 10.41
CA ALA A 773 -17.72 10.80 10.86
C ALA A 773 -18.82 11.75 11.41
N ASN A 774 -19.87 11.20 11.98
CA ASN A 774 -20.94 12.03 12.52
C ASN A 774 -20.80 12.18 14.03
N THR A 775 -20.67 13.38 14.49
CA THR A 775 -20.36 13.85 15.85
C THR A 775 -21.38 13.45 16.94
N ALA A 776 -22.35 12.62 16.61
CA ALA A 776 -23.46 12.26 17.47
C ALA A 776 -23.39 10.88 18.17
N LEU A 777 -22.36 10.07 17.93
CA LEU A 777 -22.26 8.68 18.43
C LEU A 777 -21.15 8.52 19.47
N ASN A 778 -21.32 9.08 20.63
CA ASN A 778 -20.28 9.23 21.66
C ASN A 778 -20.49 8.27 22.86
N SER A 779 -20.66 6.97 22.63
CA SER A 779 -20.66 6.02 23.74
C SER A 779 -19.27 5.44 23.99
N GLY A 780 -18.86 5.36 25.24
CA GLY A 780 -17.57 4.79 25.58
C GLY A 780 -17.26 4.76 27.07
N LEU A 781 -16.25 3.97 27.43
CA LEU A 781 -15.77 3.88 28.79
C LEU A 781 -14.99 5.15 29.18
N ALA A 782 -15.56 5.99 30.03
CA ALA A 782 -14.94 7.22 30.51
C ALA A 782 -14.01 6.98 31.71
N ARG A 783 -14.36 6.04 32.60
CA ARG A 783 -13.57 5.71 33.79
C ARG A 783 -13.68 4.24 34.13
N LEU A 784 -12.59 3.67 34.61
CA LEU A 784 -12.53 2.33 35.16
C LEU A 784 -11.67 2.35 36.44
N ASN A 785 -12.20 1.81 37.54
CA ASN A 785 -11.42 1.56 38.74
C ASN A 785 -11.55 0.09 39.14
N VAL A 786 -10.43 -0.55 39.35
CA VAL A 786 -10.36 -1.91 39.88
C VAL A 786 -9.04 -2.12 40.58
N ALA A 787 -9.08 -2.66 41.80
CA ALA A 787 -7.89 -2.84 42.63
C ALA A 787 -7.05 -1.54 42.74
N ASN A 788 -5.81 -1.56 42.26
CA ASN A 788 -4.93 -0.39 42.24
C ASN A 788 -5.08 0.51 40.98
N LEU A 789 -5.84 0.07 39.96
CA LEU A 789 -6.01 0.85 38.74
C LEU A 789 -7.09 1.91 38.90
N THR A 790 -6.75 3.16 38.56
CA THR A 790 -7.68 4.23 38.22
C THR A 790 -7.37 4.65 36.78
N TYR A 791 -8.26 4.31 35.86
CA TYR A 791 -8.17 4.71 34.47
C TYR A 791 -9.18 5.80 34.16
N LEU A 792 -8.73 6.87 33.52
CA LEU A 792 -9.53 7.96 33.00
C LEU A 792 -9.26 8.12 31.50
N ASP A 793 -10.30 8.07 30.69
CA ASP A 793 -10.19 8.35 29.27
C ASP A 793 -10.61 9.79 29.00
N GLY A 794 -9.64 10.68 28.78
CA GLY A 794 -9.92 12.08 28.44
C GLY A 794 -10.56 12.26 27.06
N ALA A 795 -10.51 11.24 26.22
CA ALA A 795 -11.06 11.23 24.87
C ALA A 795 -12.20 10.21 24.71
N TYR A 796 -12.89 9.89 25.78
CA TYR A 796 -13.97 8.88 25.78
C TYR A 796 -15.12 9.18 24.81
N ARG A 797 -15.27 10.41 24.36
CA ARG A 797 -16.20 10.85 23.31
C ARG A 797 -15.59 10.81 21.90
N ASN A 798 -14.36 10.31 21.73
CA ASN A 798 -13.72 10.19 20.43
C ASN A 798 -14.00 8.81 19.83
N ILE A 799 -14.91 8.76 18.87
CA ILE A 799 -15.37 7.55 18.17
C ILE A 799 -14.27 6.83 17.39
N PHE A 800 -13.17 7.49 17.05
CA PHE A 800 -12.09 6.90 16.27
C PHE A 800 -11.17 5.97 17.09
N ARG A 801 -11.39 5.84 18.41
CA ARG A 801 -10.60 4.94 19.27
C ARG A 801 -11.38 3.67 19.59
N THR A 802 -11.58 2.84 18.58
CA THR A 802 -12.30 1.57 18.72
C THR A 802 -11.55 0.53 19.54
N TYR A 803 -10.22 0.54 19.51
CA TYR A 803 -9.36 -0.37 20.28
C TYR A 803 -8.14 0.36 20.87
N LEU A 804 -7.91 0.17 22.17
CA LEU A 804 -6.73 0.66 22.88
C LEU A 804 -6.05 -0.48 23.63
N ASP A 805 -4.81 -0.74 23.32
CA ASP A 805 -3.98 -1.75 23.99
C ASP A 805 -3.02 -1.08 24.98
N PHE A 806 -3.26 -1.28 26.26
CA PHE A 806 -2.40 -0.84 27.37
C PHE A 806 -1.54 -1.96 27.93
N SER A 807 -1.47 -3.12 27.29
CA SER A 807 -0.80 -4.29 27.84
C SER A 807 0.69 -4.09 28.11
N GLU A 808 1.33 -3.14 27.42
CA GLU A 808 2.74 -2.78 27.65
C GLU A 808 2.92 -1.56 28.58
N ASP A 809 1.82 -0.93 28.99
CA ASP A 809 1.86 0.22 29.90
C ASP A 809 1.90 -0.23 31.38
N ALA A 810 3.08 -0.24 31.95
CA ALA A 810 3.26 -0.62 33.35
C ALA A 810 2.46 0.27 34.34
N SER A 811 2.09 1.49 33.95
CA SER A 811 1.27 2.38 34.80
C SER A 811 -0.19 1.92 34.88
N LYS A 812 -0.62 1.06 33.98
CA LYS A 812 -1.97 0.48 33.92
C LYS A 812 -2.05 -0.94 34.47
N LEU A 813 -0.96 -1.46 35.04
CA LEU A 813 -0.92 -2.80 35.63
C LEU A 813 -1.89 -2.97 36.79
N ILE A 814 -2.81 -3.91 36.65
CA ILE A 814 -3.79 -4.29 37.67
C ILE A 814 -3.22 -5.43 38.49
N ASN A 815 -3.12 -5.25 39.80
CA ASN A 815 -2.64 -6.29 40.73
C ASN A 815 -3.82 -6.94 41.44
N LEU A 816 -4.00 -8.22 41.25
CA LEU A 816 -5.04 -9.02 41.88
C LEU A 816 -4.44 -10.17 42.72
N THR A 817 -5.24 -10.73 43.63
CA THR A 817 -4.85 -11.84 44.48
C THR A 817 -5.85 -12.98 44.32
N LYS A 818 -5.38 -14.23 44.18
CA LYS A 818 -6.23 -15.41 44.10
C LYS A 818 -7.21 -15.48 45.27
N GLY A 819 -8.42 -15.93 45.02
CA GLY A 819 -9.48 -16.11 46.01
C GLY A 819 -10.03 -14.81 46.59
N THR A 820 -9.50 -13.67 46.18
CA THR A 820 -9.96 -12.37 46.67
C THR A 820 -11.08 -11.82 45.80
N GLN A 821 -12.10 -11.28 46.44
CA GLN A 821 -13.18 -10.58 45.75
C GLN A 821 -12.81 -9.12 45.48
N TYR A 822 -13.07 -8.67 44.29
CA TYR A 822 -12.85 -7.28 43.85
C TYR A 822 -14.15 -6.70 43.30
N THR A 823 -14.27 -5.39 43.39
CA THR A 823 -15.30 -4.62 42.71
C THR A 823 -14.67 -3.73 41.68
N LEU A 824 -15.03 -3.94 40.42
CA LEU A 824 -14.71 -3.06 39.33
C LEU A 824 -15.85 -2.01 39.26
N SER A 825 -15.49 -0.73 39.39
CA SER A 825 -16.43 0.37 39.15
C SER A 825 -16.07 1.07 37.83
N TYR A 826 -17.09 1.45 37.09
CA TYR A 826 -16.94 2.11 35.82
C TYR A 826 -17.87 3.29 35.67
N ILE A 827 -17.51 4.22 34.80
CA ILE A 827 -18.37 5.25 34.24
C ILE A 827 -18.36 5.08 32.73
N ASN A 828 -19.54 4.87 32.16
CA ASN A 828 -19.76 4.79 30.72
C ASN A 828 -20.57 6.00 30.27
N VAL A 829 -20.39 6.43 29.04
CA VAL A 829 -21.15 7.50 28.39
C VAL A 829 -22.26 6.84 27.59
N GLY A 830 -23.50 7.24 27.84
CA GLY A 830 -24.65 6.88 27.00
C GLY A 830 -24.58 7.60 25.65
N ASN A 831 -25.14 6.99 24.61
CA ASN A 831 -25.18 7.54 23.27
C ASN A 831 -26.17 8.72 23.15
N GLU A 832 -25.91 9.65 22.25
CA GLU A 832 -26.69 10.88 22.03
C GLU A 832 -27.92 10.70 21.12
N ILE A 833 -28.00 9.60 20.38
CA ILE A 833 -29.12 9.37 19.44
C ILE A 833 -30.32 8.77 20.18
N GLY A 834 -31.38 9.55 20.32
CA GLY A 834 -32.60 9.30 21.05
C GLY A 834 -33.47 8.12 20.61
N ALA A 835 -32.90 6.98 20.29
CA ALA A 835 -33.64 5.74 20.07
C ALA A 835 -33.72 4.97 21.41
N ALA A 836 -34.81 5.07 22.09
CA ALA A 836 -35.09 4.50 23.42
C ALA A 836 -34.94 2.96 23.53
N ASN A 837 -34.52 2.26 22.46
CA ASN A 837 -34.58 0.81 22.36
C ASN A 837 -33.23 0.10 22.34
N TYR A 838 -32.10 0.79 22.42
CA TYR A 838 -30.76 0.18 22.25
C TYR A 838 -29.81 0.56 23.39
N PRO A 839 -29.92 -0.11 24.55
CA PRO A 839 -29.09 0.21 25.70
C PRO A 839 -27.64 -0.19 25.49
N ASP A 840 -26.72 0.63 26.00
CA ASP A 840 -25.31 0.32 26.04
C ASP A 840 -25.01 -0.89 26.93
N LYS A 841 -23.95 -1.62 26.55
CA LYS A 841 -23.50 -2.82 27.25
C LYS A 841 -21.99 -2.74 27.56
N LEU A 842 -21.66 -3.09 28.79
CA LEU A 842 -20.27 -3.28 29.20
C LEU A 842 -20.04 -4.76 29.51
N GLU A 843 -18.97 -5.33 28.96
CA GLU A 843 -18.54 -6.70 29.23
C GLU A 843 -17.04 -6.72 29.54
N VAL A 844 -16.63 -7.58 30.47
CA VAL A 844 -15.24 -7.63 30.93
C VAL A 844 -14.77 -9.09 31.07
N TRP A 845 -13.59 -9.37 30.57
CA TRP A 845 -12.90 -10.68 30.66
C TRP A 845 -11.51 -10.51 31.24
N ILE A 846 -11.02 -11.55 31.92
CA ILE A 846 -9.62 -11.72 32.32
C ILE A 846 -9.17 -13.11 31.90
N ASP A 847 -8.11 -13.22 31.10
CA ASP A 847 -7.45 -14.48 30.75
C ASP A 847 -6.77 -15.05 31.99
N TYR A 848 -7.49 -15.85 32.76
CA TYR A 848 -7.04 -16.39 34.04
C TYR A 848 -6.04 -17.52 33.90
N ASN A 849 -6.10 -18.28 32.82
CA ASN A 849 -5.21 -19.43 32.59
C ASN A 849 -3.96 -19.07 31.79
N ARG A 850 -3.87 -17.82 31.29
CA ARG A 850 -2.74 -17.28 30.55
C ARG A 850 -2.47 -18.03 29.25
N ASN A 851 -3.51 -18.45 28.54
CA ASN A 851 -3.38 -19.15 27.27
C ASN A 851 -3.49 -18.25 26.02
N GLY A 852 -3.76 -16.96 26.20
CA GLY A 852 -3.93 -15.99 25.10
C GLY A 852 -5.34 -15.95 24.50
N VAL A 853 -6.28 -16.65 25.11
CA VAL A 853 -7.68 -16.73 24.66
C VAL A 853 -8.60 -16.28 25.80
N PHE A 854 -9.61 -15.47 25.53
CA PHE A 854 -10.65 -15.14 26.48
C PHE A 854 -11.79 -16.14 26.38
N GLU A 855 -11.88 -17.04 27.32
CA GLU A 855 -12.91 -18.09 27.38
C GLU A 855 -14.20 -17.59 28.04
N THR A 856 -15.31 -18.29 27.82
CA THR A 856 -16.59 -17.95 28.46
C THR A 856 -16.51 -17.98 29.98
N SER A 857 -15.72 -18.92 30.54
CA SER A 857 -15.44 -19.05 31.98
C SER A 857 -14.61 -17.90 32.56
N GLU A 858 -13.99 -17.08 31.72
CA GLU A 858 -13.12 -15.96 32.09
C GLU A 858 -13.82 -14.59 32.01
N LYS A 859 -15.10 -14.61 31.64
CA LYS A 859 -15.94 -13.43 31.71
C LYS A 859 -16.26 -13.08 33.16
N ILE A 860 -15.70 -11.97 33.65
CA ILE A 860 -15.88 -11.55 35.03
C ILE A 860 -17.22 -10.83 35.28
N GLY A 861 -17.86 -10.34 34.23
CA GLY A 861 -19.19 -9.78 34.32
C GLY A 861 -19.61 -8.99 33.08
N SER A 862 -20.90 -8.67 33.07
CA SER A 862 -21.50 -7.79 32.09
C SER A 862 -22.60 -6.93 32.71
N LYS A 863 -22.78 -5.74 32.15
CA LYS A 863 -23.93 -4.86 32.43
C LYS A 863 -24.57 -4.43 31.12
N SER A 864 -25.88 -4.42 31.07
CA SER A 864 -26.68 -3.95 29.96
C SER A 864 -27.73 -2.96 30.48
N GLY A 865 -28.27 -2.13 29.60
CA GLY A 865 -29.33 -1.19 29.92
C GLY A 865 -28.82 0.17 30.39
N VAL A 866 -27.60 0.59 30.02
CA VAL A 866 -27.17 1.98 30.22
C VAL A 866 -28.04 2.88 29.32
N PRO A 867 -28.78 3.88 29.86
CA PRO A 867 -29.62 4.73 29.04
C PRO A 867 -28.90 5.50 27.96
N ASN A 868 -29.53 5.68 26.82
CA ASN A 868 -29.04 6.51 25.70
C ASN A 868 -29.46 7.97 25.91
N ASP A 869 -28.75 8.68 26.75
CA ASP A 869 -29.11 10.03 27.15
C ASP A 869 -27.91 11.01 27.16
N ASN A 870 -26.81 10.63 26.51
CA ASN A 870 -25.57 11.41 26.51
C ASN A 870 -25.02 11.75 27.91
N ALA A 871 -25.46 11.07 28.93
CA ALA A 871 -25.03 11.27 30.31
C ALA A 871 -23.95 10.25 30.73
N LEU A 872 -23.31 10.53 31.84
CA LEU A 872 -22.36 9.65 32.48
C LEU A 872 -23.07 8.68 33.41
N HIS A 873 -23.00 7.40 33.12
CA HIS A 873 -23.61 6.32 33.90
C HIS A 873 -22.57 5.53 34.66
N SER A 874 -22.71 5.43 35.94
CA SER A 874 -21.83 4.65 36.83
C SER A 874 -22.44 3.29 37.13
N GLY A 875 -21.57 2.29 37.25
CA GLY A 875 -21.96 0.94 37.64
C GLY A 875 -20.80 0.17 38.27
N THR A 876 -21.11 -1.03 38.73
CA THR A 876 -20.16 -1.92 39.37
C THR A 876 -20.33 -3.35 38.90
N ILE A 877 -19.21 -4.07 38.78
CA ILE A 877 -19.13 -5.51 38.59
C ILE A 877 -18.29 -6.07 39.72
N THR A 878 -18.85 -7.04 40.48
CA THR A 878 -18.15 -7.74 41.55
C THR A 878 -17.74 -9.12 41.05
N PHE A 879 -16.48 -9.49 41.21
CA PHE A 879 -15.93 -10.76 40.79
C PHE A 879 -14.93 -11.30 41.79
N THR A 880 -14.75 -12.61 41.83
CA THR A 880 -13.72 -13.28 42.65
C THR A 880 -12.69 -13.89 41.74
N VAL A 881 -11.42 -13.62 42.02
CA VAL A 881 -10.31 -14.23 41.25
C VAL A 881 -10.28 -15.73 41.50
N PRO A 882 -10.39 -16.58 40.47
CA PRO A 882 -10.39 -18.04 40.66
C PRO A 882 -9.15 -18.54 41.36
N ALA A 883 -9.30 -19.55 42.22
CA ALA A 883 -8.16 -20.21 42.84
C ALA A 883 -7.25 -20.91 41.83
N SER A 884 -7.80 -21.30 40.68
CA SER A 884 -7.08 -21.89 39.55
C SER A 884 -6.36 -20.90 38.67
N ALA A 885 -6.58 -19.56 38.84
CA ALA A 885 -5.96 -18.55 38.01
C ALA A 885 -4.42 -18.67 38.04
N TYR A 886 -3.77 -18.36 36.91
CA TYR A 886 -2.32 -18.25 36.86
C TYR A 886 -1.85 -17.15 37.84
N ALA A 887 -0.92 -17.47 38.71
CA ALA A 887 -0.33 -16.51 39.65
C ALA A 887 1.18 -16.59 39.59
N GLY A 888 1.83 -15.45 39.36
CA GLY A 888 3.27 -15.37 39.22
C GLY A 888 3.75 -13.98 38.88
N ASP A 889 4.99 -13.91 38.43
CA ASP A 889 5.65 -12.67 38.00
C ASP A 889 5.24 -12.21 36.56
N LYS A 890 4.53 -13.04 35.84
CA LYS A 890 4.15 -12.80 34.45
C LYS A 890 2.75 -12.20 34.37
N GLN A 891 2.54 -11.34 33.38
CA GLN A 891 1.29 -10.62 33.19
C GLN A 891 0.24 -11.46 32.42
N LEU A 892 -1.01 -11.21 32.74
CA LEU A 892 -2.20 -11.66 32.00
C LEU A 892 -2.87 -10.41 31.40
N ARG A 893 -3.97 -10.63 30.67
CA ARG A 893 -4.74 -9.55 30.03
C ARG A 893 -6.16 -9.47 30.55
N MET A 894 -6.62 -8.26 30.80
CA MET A 894 -8.04 -7.95 30.98
C MET A 894 -8.54 -7.18 29.78
N ARG A 895 -9.66 -7.59 29.20
CA ARG A 895 -10.34 -6.88 28.12
C ARG A 895 -11.66 -6.31 28.60
N VAL A 896 -11.88 -5.03 28.33
CA VAL A 896 -13.12 -4.30 28.60
C VAL A 896 -13.75 -3.91 27.27
N ALA A 897 -14.95 -4.40 26.99
CA ALA A 897 -15.77 -4.04 25.84
C ALA A 897 -16.92 -3.15 26.25
N SER A 898 -16.99 -1.94 25.71
CA SER A 898 -18.14 -1.02 25.84
C SER A 898 -18.79 -0.90 24.47
N THR A 899 -20.03 -1.37 24.33
CA THR A 899 -20.73 -1.44 23.03
C THR A 899 -22.10 -0.80 23.11
N SER A 900 -22.54 -0.16 22.03
CA SER A 900 -23.85 0.44 21.85
C SER A 900 -24.56 -0.22 20.68
N PHE A 901 -25.89 -0.32 20.72
CA PHE A 901 -26.76 -0.85 19.66
C PHE A 901 -26.62 -2.33 19.35
N VAL A 902 -25.61 -3.03 19.88
CA VAL A 902 -25.34 -4.42 19.53
C VAL A 902 -25.14 -5.29 20.75
N THR A 903 -25.50 -6.54 20.66
CA THR A 903 -24.97 -7.56 21.57
C THR A 903 -23.54 -7.81 21.20
N ALA A 904 -22.58 -7.54 22.11
CA ALA A 904 -21.21 -7.90 21.87
C ALA A 904 -21.14 -9.39 21.52
N SER A 905 -20.51 -9.72 20.41
CA SER A 905 -20.33 -11.11 19.94
C SER A 905 -19.18 -11.82 20.67
N GLY A 906 -18.94 -11.47 21.93
CA GLY A 906 -17.85 -11.99 22.75
C GLY A 906 -16.59 -11.12 22.74
N PRO A 907 -15.48 -11.63 23.33
CA PRO A 907 -14.24 -10.85 23.49
C PRO A 907 -13.51 -10.56 22.18
N CYS A 908 -13.82 -11.27 21.08
CA CYS A 908 -13.10 -11.26 19.81
C CYS A 908 -14.01 -10.91 18.62
N GLY A 909 -15.27 -10.55 18.85
CA GLY A 909 -16.22 -10.25 17.79
C GLY A 909 -16.22 -8.75 17.44
N SER A 910 -16.56 -8.42 16.19
CA SER A 910 -16.92 -7.05 15.83
C SER A 910 -18.33 -6.75 16.30
N PRO A 911 -18.55 -5.72 17.13
CA PRO A 911 -19.89 -5.26 17.41
C PRO A 911 -20.46 -4.60 16.14
N SER A 912 -21.31 -5.30 15.44
CA SER A 912 -21.91 -4.77 14.21
C SER A 912 -23.42 -4.81 14.27
N TYR A 913 -24.05 -3.81 13.68
CA TYR A 913 -25.49 -3.70 13.47
C TYR A 913 -25.73 -3.39 12.01
N THR A 914 -26.72 -4.01 11.39
CA THR A 914 -27.03 -3.80 9.97
C THR A 914 -28.38 -3.09 9.85
N GLU A 915 -28.42 -1.93 9.19
CA GLU A 915 -29.63 -1.19 8.87
C GLU A 915 -29.54 -0.65 7.44
N GLY A 916 -30.58 -0.87 6.66
CA GLY A 916 -30.64 -0.44 5.26
C GLY A 916 -29.63 -1.14 4.32
N GLY A 917 -29.03 -2.26 4.75
CA GLY A 917 -27.96 -2.94 3.99
C GLY A 917 -26.55 -2.52 4.41
N GLU A 918 -26.41 -1.52 5.27
CA GLU A 918 -25.13 -1.01 5.78
C GLU A 918 -24.77 -1.61 7.14
N VAL A 919 -23.49 -1.88 7.36
CA VAL A 919 -22.96 -2.44 8.59
C VAL A 919 -22.28 -1.35 9.41
N TYR A 920 -22.81 -1.12 10.60
CA TYR A 920 -22.30 -0.12 11.55
C TYR A 920 -21.60 -0.80 12.72
N SER A 921 -20.43 -0.28 13.14
CA SER A 921 -19.70 -0.76 14.32
C SER A 921 -19.74 0.28 15.43
N TYR A 922 -20.31 -0.10 16.59
CA TYR A 922 -20.46 0.79 17.73
C TYR A 922 -19.85 0.18 18.99
N GLY A 923 -18.64 0.59 19.34
CA GLY A 923 -18.02 0.15 20.57
C GLY A 923 -16.56 0.47 20.68
N SER A 924 -16.07 0.45 21.90
CA SER A 924 -14.65 0.58 22.21
C SER A 924 -14.19 -0.61 23.04
N TYR A 925 -12.99 -1.11 22.71
CA TYR A 925 -12.31 -2.16 23.44
C TYR A 925 -11.03 -1.62 24.05
N LYS A 926 -10.76 -2.03 25.30
CA LYS A 926 -9.55 -1.63 26.01
C LYS A 926 -8.94 -2.84 26.69
N ASP A 927 -7.67 -3.08 26.41
CA ASP A 927 -6.88 -4.15 27.01
C ASP A 927 -5.94 -3.59 28.06
N PHE A 928 -5.96 -4.20 29.26
CA PHE A 928 -5.13 -3.82 30.42
C PHE A 928 -4.26 -4.98 30.88
N PRO A 929 -3.02 -4.74 31.30
CA PRO A 929 -2.18 -5.77 31.90
C PRO A 929 -2.66 -6.12 33.32
N VAL A 930 -2.69 -7.41 33.61
CA VAL A 930 -3.09 -7.92 34.92
C VAL A 930 -1.99 -8.79 35.48
N ARG A 931 -1.68 -8.66 36.75
CA ARG A 931 -0.83 -9.59 37.50
C ARG A 931 -1.61 -10.18 38.66
N ILE A 932 -1.61 -11.51 38.74
CA ILE A 932 -2.27 -12.22 39.84
C ILE A 932 -1.19 -12.85 40.71
N THR A 933 -1.29 -12.63 42.00
CA THR A 933 -0.42 -13.25 43.01
C THR A 933 -1.18 -14.29 43.80
N SER A 934 -0.49 -15.31 44.25
CA SER A 934 -1.03 -16.20 45.28
C SER A 934 -1.11 -15.38 46.56
N GLY A 935 -2.30 -15.19 47.07
CA GLY A 935 -2.41 -14.65 48.44
C GLY A 935 -1.59 -15.57 49.39
N LEU A 936 -0.90 -14.99 50.31
CA LEU A 936 -0.33 -15.74 51.45
C LEU A 936 -1.53 -16.20 52.30
N ALA A 937 -2.36 -17.08 51.73
CA ALA A 937 -3.34 -17.82 52.50
C ALA A 937 -2.61 -18.88 53.24
N VAL A 938 -2.40 -18.70 54.52
CA VAL A 938 -2.19 -19.79 55.42
C VAL A 938 -3.52 -20.56 55.45
N ASN A 939 -3.68 -21.55 54.57
CA ASN A 939 -4.67 -22.57 54.79
C ASN A 939 -4.29 -23.26 56.12
N GLU A 940 -5.04 -23.00 57.19
CA GLU A 940 -5.09 -23.96 58.28
C GLU A 940 -5.72 -25.23 57.67
N VAL A 941 -4.84 -26.14 57.18
CA VAL A 941 -5.25 -27.50 56.95
C VAL A 941 -5.40 -28.11 58.37
N ASN A 942 -6.63 -28.26 58.80
CA ASN A 942 -6.95 -29.18 59.89
C ASN A 942 -6.63 -30.60 59.44
N ASN A 943 -5.34 -30.94 59.48
CA ASN A 943 -4.89 -32.33 59.48
C ASN A 943 -4.57 -32.72 60.91
N THR A 944 -5.50 -33.42 61.49
CA THR A 944 -5.32 -34.28 62.67
C THR A 944 -4.18 -35.25 62.41
N LYS A 945 -2.91 -34.86 62.59
CA LYS A 945 -1.77 -35.63 63.00
C LYS A 945 -0.46 -34.83 62.97
N SER A 946 0.13 -34.72 64.09
CA SER A 946 1.38 -34.13 64.54
C SER A 946 1.33 -32.64 64.90
N GLU A 947 1.32 -32.36 66.17
CA GLU A 947 1.30 -31.01 66.80
C GLU A 947 2.71 -30.36 66.72
N LEU A 948 3.31 -30.23 65.57
CA LEU A 948 4.49 -29.39 65.34
C LEU A 948 4.10 -27.91 65.42
N SER A 949 4.74 -27.18 66.36
CA SER A 949 4.49 -25.75 66.53
C SER A 949 5.76 -25.00 66.93
N ILE A 950 5.80 -23.71 66.71
CA ILE A 950 6.88 -22.83 67.12
C ILE A 950 6.43 -21.93 68.29
N TYR A 951 7.34 -21.78 69.29
CA TYR A 951 7.11 -20.89 70.46
C TYR A 951 8.41 -20.29 70.94
N PRO A 952 8.46 -19.03 71.40
CA PRO A 952 7.37 -18.04 71.33
C PRO A 952 7.17 -17.49 69.91
N ASN A 953 5.90 -17.18 69.54
CA ASN A 953 5.60 -16.48 68.31
C ASN A 953 4.46 -15.46 68.62
N PRO A 954 4.76 -14.17 68.68
CA PRO A 954 5.97 -13.43 68.20
C PRO A 954 7.24 -13.69 68.95
N ALA A 955 8.36 -13.79 68.24
CA ALA A 955 9.69 -14.09 68.77
C ALA A 955 10.60 -12.85 68.82
N ASP A 956 11.52 -12.82 69.80
CA ASP A 956 12.54 -11.76 69.84
C ASP A 956 13.95 -12.32 69.44
N THR A 957 14.48 -13.22 70.21
CA THR A 957 15.84 -13.75 70.01
C THR A 957 15.90 -15.19 69.50
N TYR A 958 14.93 -16.00 69.85
CA TYR A 958 14.87 -17.43 69.42
C TYR A 958 13.43 -17.90 69.34
N ILE A 959 13.23 -19.05 68.60
CA ILE A 959 12.04 -19.86 68.63
C ILE A 959 12.41 -21.30 68.96
N GLU A 960 11.48 -22.02 69.58
CA GLU A 960 11.55 -23.47 69.78
C GLU A 960 10.55 -24.13 68.83
N VAL A 961 10.96 -25.21 68.14
CA VAL A 961 10.11 -26.09 67.38
C VAL A 961 9.70 -27.25 68.29
N LYS A 962 8.38 -27.27 68.62
CA LYS A 962 7.88 -28.34 69.52
C LYS A 962 7.54 -29.60 68.69
N ASN A 963 7.74 -30.71 69.35
CA ASN A 963 7.42 -32.05 68.94
C ASN A 963 8.19 -32.57 67.71
N ILE A 964 9.25 -31.91 67.27
CA ILE A 964 10.14 -32.41 66.25
C ILE A 964 10.99 -33.60 66.77
N LYS A 965 11.07 -34.66 65.99
CA LYS A 965 11.87 -35.86 66.26
C LYS A 965 13.02 -35.92 65.26
N GLY A 966 14.23 -36.02 65.74
CA GLY A 966 15.45 -36.20 64.95
C GLY A 966 16.03 -34.91 64.39
N LYS A 967 16.99 -35.00 63.48
CA LYS A 967 17.60 -33.85 62.80
C LYS A 967 16.66 -33.28 61.77
N ALA A 968 16.62 -31.96 61.66
CA ALA A 968 15.79 -31.24 60.69
C ALA A 968 16.57 -30.10 60.12
N ASP A 969 16.16 -29.71 58.89
CA ASP A 969 16.62 -28.49 58.26
C ASP A 969 15.52 -27.41 58.35
N TYR A 970 15.89 -26.14 58.53
CA TYR A 970 14.91 -25.04 58.52
C TYR A 970 15.29 -23.96 57.54
N LYS A 971 14.24 -23.30 56.95
CA LYS A 971 14.35 -22.13 56.10
C LYS A 971 13.35 -21.07 56.56
N ILE A 972 13.78 -19.83 56.65
CA ILE A 972 12.96 -18.69 57.00
C ILE A 972 12.96 -17.74 55.84
N TYR A 973 11.75 -17.41 55.34
CA TYR A 973 11.52 -16.53 54.21
C TYR A 973 10.85 -15.23 54.68
N SER A 974 11.28 -14.11 54.16
CA SER A 974 10.58 -12.83 54.31
C SER A 974 9.24 -12.81 53.63
N ALA A 975 8.39 -11.84 53.91
CA ALA A 975 7.03 -11.76 53.35
C ALA A 975 7.00 -11.61 51.81
N ASP A 976 8.12 -11.19 51.21
CA ASP A 976 8.33 -11.10 49.75
C ASP A 976 8.92 -12.39 49.15
N GLY A 977 9.02 -13.47 49.94
CA GLY A 977 9.46 -14.80 49.50
C GLY A 977 10.98 -14.98 49.40
N ARG A 978 11.79 -14.01 49.85
CA ARG A 978 13.25 -14.15 49.87
C ARG A 978 13.69 -14.99 51.06
N LEU A 979 14.65 -15.85 50.85
CA LEU A 979 15.30 -16.61 51.92
C LEU A 979 16.05 -15.64 52.84
N ALA A 980 15.61 -15.50 54.10
CA ALA A 980 16.19 -14.63 55.10
C ALA A 980 17.20 -15.38 55.98
N GLN A 981 16.97 -16.66 56.30
CA GLN A 981 17.83 -17.50 57.07
C GLN A 981 17.56 -18.96 56.79
N GLU A 982 18.63 -19.79 56.82
CA GLU A 982 18.51 -21.25 56.79
C GLU A 982 19.55 -21.89 57.69
N GLY A 983 19.31 -23.15 58.07
CA GLY A 983 20.25 -23.90 58.87
C GLY A 983 19.75 -25.28 59.27
N LYS A 984 20.58 -25.97 59.99
CA LYS A 984 20.23 -27.26 60.57
C LYS A 984 19.75 -27.11 62.00
N LEU A 985 18.68 -27.77 62.34
CA LEU A 985 18.14 -27.79 63.68
C LEU A 985 18.82 -28.93 64.48
N ASP A 986 19.77 -28.58 65.30
CA ASP A 986 20.42 -29.50 66.28
C ASP A 986 19.84 -29.15 67.63
N GLY A 987 18.83 -29.87 68.06
CA GLY A 987 17.99 -29.49 69.19
C GLY A 987 16.67 -28.84 68.77
N GLN A 988 16.00 -28.18 69.72
CA GLN A 988 14.67 -27.62 69.43
C GLN A 988 14.68 -26.11 69.19
N ARG A 989 15.81 -25.42 69.22
CA ARG A 989 15.93 -23.96 69.17
C ARG A 989 16.53 -23.43 67.84
N ILE A 990 15.91 -22.39 67.28
CA ILE A 990 16.42 -21.63 66.18
C ILE A 990 16.64 -20.18 66.64
N ASN A 991 17.86 -19.66 66.51
CA ASN A 991 18.16 -18.30 66.81
C ASN A 991 17.65 -17.41 65.70
N VAL A 992 16.79 -16.43 65.98
CA VAL A 992 16.20 -15.48 65.07
C VAL A 992 16.57 -14.02 65.41
N ALA A 993 17.55 -13.81 66.31
CA ALA A 993 17.95 -12.49 66.73
C ALA A 993 18.44 -11.58 65.57
N ALA A 994 19.03 -12.18 64.53
CA ALA A 994 19.52 -11.46 63.33
C ALA A 994 18.44 -11.05 62.36
N LEU A 995 17.20 -11.52 62.49
CA LEU A 995 16.10 -11.14 61.63
C LEU A 995 15.61 -9.73 61.99
N VAL A 996 15.34 -8.96 60.98
CA VAL A 996 14.72 -7.61 61.14
C VAL A 996 13.26 -7.78 61.60
N LYS A 997 12.78 -6.84 62.37
CA LYS A 997 11.38 -6.81 62.82
C LYS A 997 10.40 -6.94 61.62
N GLY A 998 9.53 -7.92 61.69
CA GLY A 998 8.61 -8.19 60.55
C GLY A 998 7.93 -9.56 60.62
N VAL A 999 7.27 -9.87 59.52
CA VAL A 999 6.56 -11.16 59.33
C VAL A 999 7.36 -12.04 58.38
N TYR A 1000 7.54 -13.29 58.74
CA TYR A 1000 8.30 -14.32 58.04
C TYR A 1000 7.47 -15.59 57.90
N VAL A 1001 7.86 -16.46 57.01
CA VAL A 1001 7.40 -17.84 56.92
C VAL A 1001 8.59 -18.73 57.25
N ILE A 1002 8.44 -19.59 58.24
CA ILE A 1002 9.44 -20.64 58.55
C ILE A 1002 8.94 -21.97 58.05
N SER A 1003 9.84 -22.69 57.37
CA SER A 1003 9.64 -24.08 56.95
C SER A 1003 10.69 -24.95 57.68
N VAL A 1004 10.25 -26.00 58.30
CA VAL A 1004 11.11 -26.98 58.98
C VAL A 1004 10.83 -28.35 58.37
N THR A 1005 11.88 -29.02 57.88
CA THR A 1005 11.82 -30.33 57.20
C THR A 1005 12.69 -31.31 57.94
N SER A 1006 12.10 -32.38 58.45
CA SER A 1006 12.76 -33.56 58.99
C SER A 1006 12.69 -34.75 58.01
N GLU A 1007 13.30 -35.89 58.37
CA GLU A 1007 13.22 -37.09 57.52
C GLU A 1007 11.77 -37.63 57.33
N THR A 1008 10.85 -37.30 58.21
CA THR A 1008 9.47 -37.80 58.20
C THR A 1008 8.39 -36.76 58.00
N ASP A 1009 8.69 -35.50 58.27
CA ASP A 1009 7.69 -34.41 58.34
C ASP A 1009 8.21 -33.13 57.79
N THR A 1010 7.35 -32.37 57.05
CA THR A 1010 7.60 -30.98 56.67
C THR A 1010 6.49 -30.13 57.25
N PHE A 1011 6.88 -29.04 57.95
CA PHE A 1011 6.00 -28.11 58.61
C PHE A 1011 6.34 -26.67 58.22
N SER A 1012 5.35 -25.90 57.87
CA SER A 1012 5.54 -24.48 57.60
C SER A 1012 4.53 -23.62 58.35
N THR A 1013 4.98 -22.56 58.96
CA THR A 1013 4.11 -21.62 59.71
C THR A 1013 4.62 -20.19 59.66
N LYS A 1014 3.74 -19.29 60.03
CA LYS A 1014 4.06 -17.85 60.16
C LYS A 1014 4.91 -17.59 61.40
N LEU A 1015 6.03 -16.89 61.23
CA LEU A 1015 6.89 -16.40 62.28
C LEU A 1015 6.79 -14.86 62.36
N ILE A 1016 6.48 -14.32 63.49
CA ILE A 1016 6.48 -12.87 63.75
C ILE A 1016 7.70 -12.52 64.56
N LYS A 1017 8.60 -11.72 64.02
CA LYS A 1017 9.78 -11.16 64.70
C LYS A 1017 9.39 -9.83 65.30
N LYS A 1018 9.60 -9.60 66.60
CA LYS A 1018 9.39 -8.38 67.36
C LYS A 1018 10.45 -7.32 67.08
#